data_cfe877133a7ac3e3d460630ac62bd961
#
_entry.id   cfe877133a7ac3e3d460630ac62bd961
#
_cell.length_a   1.000
_cell.length_b   1.000
_cell.length_c   1.000
_cell.angle_alpha   90.00
_cell.angle_beta   90.00
_cell.angle_gamma   90.00
#
_symmetry.space_group_name_H-M   'P 1'
#
loop_
_entity.id
_entity.type
_entity.pdbx_description
1 polymer ?
#
loop_
_entity_poly.entity_id
_entity_poly.type
_entity_poly.pdbx_seq_one_letter_code
_entity_poly.pdbx_strand_id
1 'polypeptide(L)'
;MLFNLSLIALITPLFTGVLAGFFGKNIGKVFTNGVTILGVLISLIISIYILILILGNPELVFNQNVYTWLSIGSYKLSIGLLIDNLTVSMMIVVNFVSLMVHIYTIGYMHKDPGYHRFFCYISLFTFAMLSLVMSNNFLQLFFGWEAVGVMSYLLIGFWYTKESAIKANFKAFIINRIGDMFLILGIALLFSIFGTLDYEQIFNNAESITSNTVKLSSSFEISSLTLACLLLFGGAMGKSAQMPLHVWLPDSMEGPTPISALIHAATMVTAGVFMLARMSPLFELSTTALSFVLIIGSITAISTGLLGLVQYDIKRVIAYSTLSQLGYMVVAAGVSAYSASLFHLMTHAFFKALLFLAAGSVIVALHHEQDIRKMGGLKSKLPITYITSLIGSLALIGFPGFSGFFSKDALIEAVSHSSVYASEFAYYCVLIGVLITSLYTFRLFFLVFHGQLKDENINVKEPQLSILIPLILLAIPSMLIGWPTIGPLVFNDFFANSIIQPSSNDIFGYEFTDSYHFLTHSLSGPVVYIAIFGIFVSYFLYILKTDIPEKLSTTFNPFYKLLINKYYFDYLYENVFARLFNNLGNSLWSKGDIKIIDNFIVNGTAYRVGRFSSRVREIQSGYIYHYALMMVLGLALFLAWVVFKSSGLVL
;
A
#
# COMPACT_ATOMS: atom_id res chain seq x y z
N MET A 1 -28.36 15.12 6.81
CA MET A 1 -28.26 13.90 7.60
C MET A 1 -27.03 13.07 7.20
N LEU A 2 -26.87 12.67 5.94
CA LEU A 2 -25.70 11.91 5.43
C LEU A 2 -24.36 12.56 5.76
N PHE A 3 -24.22 13.86 5.55
CA PHE A 3 -23.01 14.60 5.89
C PHE A 3 -22.56 14.37 7.34
N ASN A 4 -23.47 14.60 8.31
CA ASN A 4 -23.12 14.45 9.72
C ASN A 4 -22.78 12.99 10.08
N LEU A 5 -23.49 12.01 9.50
CA LEU A 5 -23.20 10.59 9.71
C LEU A 5 -21.83 10.21 9.16
N SER A 6 -21.51 10.64 7.94
CA SER A 6 -20.22 10.36 7.32
C SER A 6 -19.08 11.00 8.09
N LEU A 7 -19.26 12.22 8.58
CA LEU A 7 -18.28 12.91 9.42
C LEU A 7 -18.09 12.21 10.77
N ILE A 8 -19.17 11.73 11.40
CA ILE A 8 -19.09 10.95 12.65
C ILE A 8 -18.32 9.64 12.38
N ALA A 9 -18.65 8.92 11.30
CA ALA A 9 -17.98 7.67 10.95
C ALA A 9 -16.46 7.89 10.75
N LEU A 10 -16.07 9.00 10.14
CA LEU A 10 -14.67 9.36 9.96
C LEU A 10 -13.97 9.72 11.28
N ILE A 11 -14.58 10.57 12.09
CA ILE A 11 -13.93 11.17 13.27
C ILE A 11 -13.90 10.22 14.48
N THR A 12 -14.84 9.30 14.61
CA THR A 12 -14.90 8.43 15.80
C THR A 12 -13.64 7.59 16.02
N PRO A 13 -13.01 6.93 15.03
CA PRO A 13 -11.74 6.23 15.23
C PRO A 13 -10.59 7.17 15.60
N LEU A 14 -10.56 8.39 15.05
CA LEU A 14 -9.58 9.41 15.41
C LEU A 14 -9.70 9.79 16.88
N PHE A 15 -10.89 10.21 17.30
CA PHE A 15 -11.14 10.70 18.65
C PHE A 15 -10.88 9.62 19.70
N THR A 16 -11.38 8.41 19.47
CA THR A 16 -11.19 7.28 20.40
C THR A 16 -9.74 6.80 20.43
N GLY A 17 -9.02 6.84 19.30
CA GLY A 17 -7.59 6.57 19.26
C GLY A 17 -6.77 7.56 20.08
N VAL A 18 -7.06 8.86 19.95
CA VAL A 18 -6.41 9.92 20.72
C VAL A 18 -6.70 9.78 22.23
N LEU A 19 -7.97 9.52 22.60
CA LEU A 19 -8.33 9.26 23.99
C LEU A 19 -7.58 8.05 24.58
N ALA A 20 -7.48 6.97 23.83
CA ALA A 20 -6.74 5.77 24.25
C ALA A 20 -5.24 6.07 24.41
N GLY A 21 -4.65 6.86 23.53
CA GLY A 21 -3.24 7.23 23.58
C GLY A 21 -2.89 8.09 24.79
N PHE A 22 -3.68 9.15 25.07
CA PHE A 22 -3.38 10.08 26.16
C PHE A 22 -3.81 9.55 27.54
N PHE A 23 -4.97 8.95 27.64
CA PHE A 23 -5.57 8.59 28.92
C PHE A 23 -5.52 7.09 29.24
N GLY A 24 -5.30 6.23 28.24
CA GLY A 24 -5.36 4.79 28.39
C GLY A 24 -4.40 4.24 29.46
N LYS A 25 -3.17 4.75 29.51
CA LYS A 25 -2.18 4.33 30.52
C LYS A 25 -2.63 4.63 31.95
N ASN A 26 -3.30 5.76 32.17
CA ASN A 26 -3.72 6.20 33.50
C ASN A 26 -5.02 5.52 33.96
N ILE A 27 -5.96 5.27 33.05
CA ILE A 27 -7.28 4.71 33.37
C ILE A 27 -7.26 3.16 33.31
N GLY A 28 -6.46 2.57 32.39
CA GLY A 28 -6.27 1.13 32.30
C GLY A 28 -6.72 0.49 30.99
N LYS A 29 -6.46 -0.82 30.88
CA LYS A 29 -6.70 -1.59 29.62
C LYS A 29 -8.17 -1.68 29.24
N VAL A 30 -9.09 -1.82 30.21
CA VAL A 30 -10.53 -1.93 29.95
C VAL A 30 -11.07 -0.66 29.28
N PHE A 31 -10.66 0.51 29.77
CA PHE A 31 -10.99 1.79 29.15
C PHE A 31 -10.46 1.88 27.72
N THR A 32 -9.17 1.55 27.52
CA THR A 32 -8.53 1.58 26.20
C THR A 32 -9.28 0.71 25.18
N ASN A 33 -9.57 -0.53 25.54
CA ASN A 33 -10.31 -1.46 24.68
C ASN A 33 -11.73 -0.97 24.41
N GLY A 34 -12.45 -0.60 25.47
CA GLY A 34 -13.85 -0.18 25.35
C GLY A 34 -14.01 1.03 24.44
N VAL A 35 -13.19 2.06 24.64
CA VAL A 35 -13.27 3.29 23.87
C VAL A 35 -12.91 3.07 22.39
N THR A 36 -11.82 2.37 22.09
CA THR A 36 -11.38 2.16 20.70
C THR A 36 -12.29 1.21 19.94
N ILE A 37 -12.73 0.11 20.56
CA ILE A 37 -13.67 -0.83 19.95
C ILE A 37 -15.01 -0.13 19.69
N LEU A 38 -15.51 0.67 20.64
CA LEU A 38 -16.76 1.43 20.48
C LEU A 38 -16.66 2.43 19.32
N GLY A 39 -15.54 3.15 19.19
CA GLY A 39 -15.34 4.11 18.11
C GLY A 39 -15.39 3.45 16.71
N VAL A 40 -14.70 2.31 16.54
CA VAL A 40 -14.73 1.57 15.27
C VAL A 40 -16.10 0.91 15.04
N LEU A 41 -16.76 0.42 16.09
CA LEU A 41 -18.10 -0.14 15.99
C LEU A 41 -19.13 0.90 15.55
N ILE A 42 -19.11 2.10 16.11
CA ILE A 42 -19.97 3.22 15.69
C ILE A 42 -19.73 3.53 14.21
N SER A 43 -18.47 3.63 13.80
CA SER A 43 -18.12 3.87 12.38
C SER A 43 -18.66 2.76 11.48
N LEU A 44 -18.57 1.48 11.89
CA LEU A 44 -19.11 0.34 11.14
C LEU A 44 -20.65 0.40 11.03
N ILE A 45 -21.34 0.65 12.15
CA ILE A 45 -22.82 0.75 12.15
C ILE A 45 -23.29 1.85 11.21
N ILE A 46 -22.63 3.01 11.24
CA ILE A 46 -22.96 4.12 10.34
C ILE A 46 -22.68 3.73 8.89
N SER A 47 -21.56 3.05 8.60
CA SER A 47 -21.24 2.60 7.24
C SER A 47 -22.28 1.62 6.70
N ILE A 48 -22.77 0.69 7.53
CA ILE A 48 -23.86 -0.23 7.16
C ILE A 48 -25.17 0.54 6.94
N TYR A 49 -25.48 1.51 7.79
CA TYR A 49 -26.67 2.34 7.62
C TYR A 49 -26.63 3.14 6.31
N ILE A 50 -25.47 3.72 5.95
CA ILE A 50 -25.29 4.42 4.67
C ILE A 50 -25.45 3.44 3.50
N LEU A 51 -24.93 2.21 3.60
CA LEU A 51 -25.15 1.18 2.56
C LEU A 51 -26.65 0.91 2.35
N ILE A 52 -27.42 0.75 3.43
CA ILE A 52 -28.86 0.52 3.34
C ILE A 52 -29.55 1.69 2.62
N LEU A 53 -29.16 2.93 2.89
CA LEU A 53 -29.70 4.10 2.20
C LEU A 53 -29.36 4.12 0.70
N ILE A 54 -28.15 3.73 0.33
CA ILE A 54 -27.70 3.64 -1.07
C ILE A 54 -28.43 2.51 -1.79
N LEU A 55 -28.60 1.35 -1.16
CA LEU A 55 -29.37 0.25 -1.74
C LEU A 55 -30.84 0.62 -1.97
N GLY A 56 -31.41 1.50 -1.15
CA GLY A 56 -32.73 2.06 -1.34
C GLY A 56 -32.83 3.16 -2.41
N ASN A 57 -31.71 3.78 -2.76
CA ASN A 57 -31.59 4.80 -3.80
C ASN A 57 -30.20 4.72 -4.47
N PRO A 58 -30.03 3.89 -5.51
CA PRO A 58 -28.74 3.63 -6.14
C PRO A 58 -28.07 4.86 -6.79
N GLU A 59 -28.83 5.90 -7.11
CA GLU A 59 -28.31 7.15 -7.67
C GLU A 59 -27.80 8.12 -6.58
N LEU A 60 -27.87 7.73 -5.32
CA LEU A 60 -27.48 8.58 -4.21
C LEU A 60 -25.95 8.73 -4.16
N VAL A 61 -25.47 9.84 -4.68
CA VAL A 61 -24.08 10.28 -4.55
C VAL A 61 -24.05 11.54 -3.70
N PHE A 62 -23.20 11.55 -2.69
CA PHE A 62 -23.02 12.70 -1.82
C PHE A 62 -21.60 13.23 -1.95
N ASN A 63 -21.44 14.45 -2.49
CA ASN A 63 -20.15 15.14 -2.65
C ASN A 63 -20.28 16.53 -2.02
N GLN A 64 -19.60 16.77 -0.89
CA GLN A 64 -19.66 18.04 -0.20
C GLN A 64 -18.32 18.39 0.46
N ASN A 65 -17.94 19.67 0.32
CA ASN A 65 -16.79 20.21 1.03
C ASN A 65 -17.13 20.53 2.48
N VAL A 66 -16.30 20.05 3.41
CA VAL A 66 -16.41 20.30 4.85
C VAL A 66 -15.77 21.63 5.21
N TYR A 67 -14.57 21.87 4.65
CA TYR A 67 -13.75 23.03 5.01
C TYR A 67 -12.80 23.38 3.85
N THR A 68 -12.72 24.69 3.54
CA THR A 68 -11.71 25.18 2.59
C THR A 68 -10.42 25.49 3.35
N TRP A 69 -9.40 24.67 3.11
CA TRP A 69 -8.12 24.79 3.80
C TRP A 69 -7.27 25.94 3.27
N LEU A 70 -7.28 26.14 1.94
CA LEU A 70 -6.50 27.19 1.29
C LEU A 70 -7.27 27.78 0.11
N SER A 71 -7.24 29.10 -0.05
CA SER A 71 -7.77 29.80 -1.21
C SER A 71 -6.75 30.83 -1.69
N ILE A 72 -6.24 30.65 -2.92
CA ILE A 72 -5.25 31.55 -3.54
C ILE A 72 -5.76 31.91 -4.94
N GLY A 73 -6.25 33.14 -5.11
CA GLY A 73 -6.86 33.57 -6.35
C GLY A 73 -8.06 32.69 -6.74
N SER A 74 -8.04 32.07 -7.90
CA SER A 74 -9.07 31.15 -8.37
C SER A 74 -8.96 29.74 -7.79
N TYR A 75 -7.82 29.38 -7.19
CA TYR A 75 -7.54 28.03 -6.69
C TYR A 75 -8.08 27.86 -5.28
N LYS A 76 -8.87 26.79 -5.08
CA LYS A 76 -9.42 26.41 -3.78
C LYS A 76 -9.01 24.97 -3.48
N LEU A 77 -8.39 24.77 -2.31
CA LEU A 77 -8.06 23.47 -1.77
C LEU A 77 -8.99 23.20 -0.59
N SER A 78 -9.83 22.20 -0.72
CA SER A 78 -10.87 21.88 0.26
C SER A 78 -10.66 20.49 0.85
N ILE A 79 -11.11 20.28 2.06
CA ILE A 79 -11.35 18.96 2.65
C ILE A 79 -12.84 18.67 2.45
N GLY A 80 -13.15 17.56 1.79
CA GLY A 80 -14.50 17.19 1.46
C GLY A 80 -14.78 15.71 1.70
N LEU A 81 -16.01 15.30 1.50
CA LEU A 81 -16.47 13.94 1.62
C LEU A 81 -17.20 13.54 0.33
N LEU A 82 -16.73 12.47 -0.29
CA LEU A 82 -17.40 11.78 -1.40
C LEU A 82 -17.91 10.43 -0.89
N ILE A 83 -19.22 10.28 -0.85
CA ILE A 83 -19.89 9.06 -0.42
C ILE A 83 -20.71 8.54 -1.58
N ASP A 84 -20.23 7.49 -2.16
CA ASP A 84 -20.82 6.74 -3.26
C ASP A 84 -20.67 5.23 -3.00
N ASN A 85 -21.09 4.41 -3.93
CA ASN A 85 -21.08 2.96 -3.79
C ASN A 85 -19.68 2.38 -3.54
N LEU A 86 -18.65 2.93 -4.18
CA LEU A 86 -17.27 2.54 -3.99
C LEU A 86 -16.76 2.90 -2.58
N THR A 87 -17.01 4.15 -2.15
CA THR A 87 -16.60 4.62 -0.82
C THR A 87 -17.25 3.79 0.29
N VAL A 88 -18.55 3.55 0.22
CA VAL A 88 -19.28 2.82 1.27
C VAL A 88 -18.85 1.36 1.35
N SER A 89 -18.60 0.71 0.21
CA SER A 89 -18.07 -0.65 0.18
C SER A 89 -16.72 -0.72 0.90
N MET A 90 -15.81 0.23 0.65
CA MET A 90 -14.54 0.31 1.33
C MET A 90 -14.68 0.65 2.82
N MET A 91 -15.58 1.56 3.19
CA MET A 91 -15.84 1.89 4.61
C MET A 91 -16.25 0.64 5.41
N ILE A 92 -17.12 -0.20 4.86
CA ILE A 92 -17.56 -1.44 5.53
C ILE A 92 -16.40 -2.41 5.68
N VAL A 93 -15.66 -2.67 4.61
CA VAL A 93 -14.52 -3.61 4.64
C VAL A 93 -13.47 -3.17 5.65
N VAL A 94 -13.09 -1.88 5.62
CA VAL A 94 -12.08 -1.31 6.53
C VAL A 94 -12.55 -1.38 7.98
N ASN A 95 -13.77 -0.92 8.28
CA ASN A 95 -14.29 -0.89 9.64
C ASN A 95 -14.54 -2.28 10.21
N PHE A 96 -15.06 -3.21 9.41
CA PHE A 96 -15.31 -4.58 9.89
C PHE A 96 -14.00 -5.30 10.22
N VAL A 97 -13.03 -5.28 9.32
CA VAL A 97 -11.72 -5.90 9.58
C VAL A 97 -11.01 -5.23 10.75
N SER A 98 -11.05 -3.89 10.82
CA SER A 98 -10.47 -3.14 11.93
C SER A 98 -11.11 -3.52 13.27
N LEU A 99 -12.44 -3.67 13.33
CA LEU A 99 -13.15 -4.11 14.53
C LEU A 99 -12.68 -5.50 14.98
N MET A 100 -12.56 -6.45 14.05
CA MET A 100 -12.07 -7.81 14.35
C MET A 100 -10.63 -7.76 14.88
N VAL A 101 -9.78 -6.93 14.29
CA VAL A 101 -8.38 -6.74 14.73
C VAL A 101 -8.32 -6.11 16.13
N HIS A 102 -9.18 -5.13 16.45
CA HIS A 102 -9.24 -4.54 17.79
C HIS A 102 -9.62 -5.58 18.86
N ILE A 103 -10.64 -6.41 18.61
CA ILE A 103 -11.07 -7.46 19.53
C ILE A 103 -9.95 -8.51 19.69
N TYR A 104 -9.33 -8.95 18.61
CA TYR A 104 -8.21 -9.89 18.62
C TYR A 104 -7.02 -9.38 19.44
N THR A 105 -6.73 -8.09 19.32
CA THR A 105 -5.60 -7.42 19.98
C THR A 105 -5.71 -7.48 21.51
N ILE A 106 -6.91 -7.55 22.09
CA ILE A 106 -7.11 -7.71 23.53
C ILE A 106 -6.32 -8.91 24.06
N GLY A 107 -6.40 -10.05 23.36
CA GLY A 107 -5.69 -11.25 23.74
C GLY A 107 -4.23 -11.26 23.33
N TYR A 108 -3.96 -10.90 22.09
CA TYR A 108 -2.62 -11.00 21.51
C TYR A 108 -1.60 -10.07 22.20
N MET A 109 -1.98 -8.81 22.48
CA MET A 109 -1.09 -7.81 23.08
C MET A 109 -1.22 -7.71 24.60
N HIS A 110 -1.99 -8.59 25.26
CA HIS A 110 -2.32 -8.46 26.69
C HIS A 110 -1.10 -8.26 27.60
N LYS A 111 0.02 -8.92 27.32
CA LYS A 111 1.25 -8.87 28.15
C LYS A 111 2.24 -7.81 27.68
N ASP A 112 1.99 -7.14 26.53
CA ASP A 112 2.93 -6.16 25.96
C ASP A 112 2.87 -4.82 26.72
N PRO A 113 4.01 -4.22 27.08
CA PRO A 113 4.05 -2.91 27.74
C PRO A 113 3.54 -1.76 26.86
N GLY A 114 3.58 -1.91 25.54
CA GLY A 114 3.08 -0.95 24.57
C GLY A 114 1.58 -1.06 24.27
N TYR A 115 0.81 -1.83 25.07
CA TYR A 115 -0.60 -2.12 24.84
C TYR A 115 -1.45 -0.92 24.44
N HIS A 116 -1.43 0.17 25.25
CA HIS A 116 -2.25 1.37 25.03
C HIS A 116 -1.85 2.11 23.74
N ARG A 117 -0.54 2.20 23.50
CA ARG A 117 0.02 2.79 22.26
C ARG A 117 -0.42 2.01 21.02
N PHE A 118 -0.49 0.69 21.12
CA PHE A 118 -0.92 -0.16 20.03
C PHE A 118 -2.37 0.11 19.64
N PHE A 119 -3.28 0.16 20.61
CA PHE A 119 -4.70 0.48 20.36
C PHE A 119 -4.90 1.89 19.78
N CYS A 120 -4.12 2.86 20.26
CA CYS A 120 -4.10 4.20 19.67
C CYS A 120 -3.73 4.14 18.19
N TYR A 121 -2.65 3.45 17.84
CA TYR A 121 -2.15 3.40 16.45
C TYR A 121 -3.09 2.69 15.49
N ILE A 122 -3.71 1.56 15.89
CA ILE A 122 -4.65 0.86 15.01
C ILE A 122 -5.94 1.66 14.78
N SER A 123 -6.41 2.43 15.78
CA SER A 123 -7.54 3.33 15.61
C SER A 123 -7.20 4.51 14.68
N LEU A 124 -6.02 5.13 14.86
CA LEU A 124 -5.54 6.19 13.97
C LEU A 124 -5.30 5.68 12.55
N PHE A 125 -4.86 4.45 12.38
CA PHE A 125 -4.71 3.81 11.07
C PHE A 125 -6.06 3.63 10.38
N THR A 126 -7.09 3.23 11.14
CA THR A 126 -8.47 3.13 10.61
C THR A 126 -8.97 4.50 10.15
N PHE A 127 -8.80 5.55 10.96
CA PHE A 127 -9.11 6.92 10.57
C PHE A 127 -8.38 7.34 9.28
N ALA A 128 -7.07 7.09 9.19
CA ALA A 128 -6.26 7.45 8.03
C ALA A 128 -6.77 6.77 6.75
N MET A 129 -7.17 5.50 6.82
CA MET A 129 -7.73 4.79 5.67
C MET A 129 -9.13 5.31 5.30
N LEU A 130 -9.98 5.62 6.27
CA LEU A 130 -11.28 6.22 6.01
C LEU A 130 -11.14 7.61 5.36
N SER A 131 -10.19 8.45 5.82
CA SER A 131 -9.94 9.77 5.23
C SER A 131 -9.46 9.68 3.78
N LEU A 132 -8.73 8.61 3.43
CA LEU A 132 -8.31 8.31 2.06
C LEU A 132 -9.50 7.94 1.18
N VAL A 133 -10.30 6.95 1.61
CA VAL A 133 -11.39 6.42 0.76
C VAL A 133 -12.56 7.39 0.61
N MET A 134 -12.78 8.26 1.59
CA MET A 134 -13.83 9.27 1.58
C MET A 134 -13.43 10.61 0.92
N SER A 135 -12.22 10.71 0.37
CA SER A 135 -11.72 11.92 -0.28
C SER A 135 -12.51 12.24 -1.56
N ASN A 136 -12.76 13.54 -1.81
CA ASN A 136 -13.39 14.04 -3.03
C ASN A 136 -12.41 14.76 -3.96
N ASN A 137 -11.14 14.81 -3.62
CA ASN A 137 -10.11 15.47 -4.40
C ASN A 137 -8.73 14.80 -4.21
N PHE A 138 -7.82 15.03 -5.15
CA PHE A 138 -6.48 14.45 -5.16
C PHE A 138 -5.60 14.86 -3.98
N LEU A 139 -5.75 16.08 -3.47
CA LEU A 139 -4.95 16.55 -2.34
C LEU A 139 -5.32 15.82 -1.04
N GLN A 140 -6.61 15.68 -0.78
CA GLN A 140 -7.07 14.93 0.39
C GLN A 140 -6.76 13.43 0.27
N LEU A 141 -6.87 12.86 -0.93
CA LEU A 141 -6.39 11.50 -1.21
C LEU A 141 -4.93 11.37 -0.78
N PHE A 142 -4.07 12.30 -1.20
CA PHE A 142 -2.65 12.30 -0.85
C PHE A 142 -2.43 12.44 0.65
N PHE A 143 -3.17 13.29 1.37
CA PHE A 143 -3.07 13.38 2.83
C PHE A 143 -3.44 12.08 3.52
N GLY A 144 -4.54 11.44 3.11
CA GLY A 144 -4.92 10.13 3.63
C GLY A 144 -3.88 9.06 3.31
N TRP A 145 -3.32 9.10 2.10
CA TRP A 145 -2.27 8.23 1.62
C TRP A 145 -0.99 8.31 2.47
N GLU A 146 -0.57 9.53 2.80
CA GLU A 146 0.57 9.78 3.66
C GLU A 146 0.28 9.41 5.12
N ALA A 147 -0.92 9.70 5.63
CA ALA A 147 -1.31 9.33 6.97
C ALA A 147 -1.29 7.79 7.18
N VAL A 148 -1.81 7.03 6.20
CA VAL A 148 -1.70 5.56 6.18
C VAL A 148 -0.23 5.13 6.17
N GLY A 149 0.63 5.80 5.40
CA GLY A 149 2.07 5.56 5.37
C GLY A 149 2.75 5.76 6.72
N VAL A 150 2.46 6.88 7.40
CA VAL A 150 2.99 7.18 8.74
C VAL A 150 2.51 6.17 9.78
N MET A 151 1.23 5.83 9.77
CA MET A 151 0.69 4.84 10.71
C MET A 151 1.31 3.46 10.47
N SER A 152 1.51 3.06 9.23
CA SER A 152 2.19 1.80 8.91
C SER A 152 3.65 1.79 9.40
N TYR A 153 4.38 2.88 9.24
CA TYR A 153 5.73 3.04 9.76
C TYR A 153 5.78 2.83 11.28
N LEU A 154 4.88 3.50 12.04
CA LEU A 154 4.80 3.36 13.50
C LEU A 154 4.41 1.95 13.95
N LEU A 155 3.60 1.28 13.14
CA LEU A 155 3.08 -0.05 13.45
C LEU A 155 4.07 -1.18 13.07
N ILE A 156 4.77 -1.08 11.94
CA ILE A 156 5.83 -2.04 11.55
C ILE A 156 6.99 -1.95 12.55
N GLY A 157 7.41 -0.72 12.90
CA GLY A 157 8.43 -0.43 13.89
C GLY A 157 7.92 -0.41 15.33
N PHE A 158 6.78 -1.05 15.64
CA PHE A 158 6.18 -1.01 16.98
C PHE A 158 7.15 -1.44 18.08
N TRP A 159 7.89 -2.50 17.86
CA TRP A 159 8.98 -2.95 18.73
C TRP A 159 10.30 -2.25 18.35
N TYR A 160 10.34 -0.93 18.55
CA TYR A 160 11.45 -0.04 18.15
C TYR A 160 12.82 -0.34 18.81
N THR A 161 12.87 -1.29 19.75
CA THR A 161 14.11 -1.81 20.35
C THR A 161 14.70 -2.98 19.57
N LYS A 162 13.94 -3.60 18.66
CA LYS A 162 14.42 -4.69 17.81
C LYS A 162 15.05 -4.13 16.54
N GLU A 163 16.31 -4.46 16.28
CA GLU A 163 17.05 -3.99 15.10
C GLU A 163 16.37 -4.44 13.79
N SER A 164 15.83 -5.66 13.74
CA SER A 164 15.08 -6.16 12.57
C SER A 164 13.83 -5.31 12.29
N ALA A 165 13.08 -4.91 13.32
CA ALA A 165 11.90 -4.06 13.15
C ALA A 165 12.27 -2.63 12.72
N ILE A 166 13.39 -2.08 13.22
CA ILE A 166 13.91 -0.77 12.79
C ILE A 166 14.31 -0.81 11.30
N LYS A 167 15.02 -1.84 10.86
CA LYS A 167 15.40 -2.00 9.45
C LYS A 167 14.16 -2.19 8.56
N ALA A 168 13.21 -2.99 9.00
CA ALA A 168 11.99 -3.26 8.26
C ALA A 168 11.11 -2.02 8.07
N ASN A 169 10.89 -1.23 9.14
CA ASN A 169 10.07 -0.03 9.04
C ASN A 169 10.74 1.07 8.20
N PHE A 170 12.06 1.23 8.33
CA PHE A 170 12.82 2.18 7.52
C PHE A 170 12.75 1.81 6.03
N LYS A 171 12.94 0.52 5.70
CA LYS A 171 12.81 0.02 4.34
C LYS A 171 11.39 0.26 3.79
N ALA A 172 10.36 -0.08 4.57
CA ALA A 172 8.97 0.15 4.18
C ALA A 172 8.71 1.64 3.92
N PHE A 173 9.21 2.53 4.79
CA PHE A 173 9.05 3.96 4.62
C PHE A 173 9.71 4.47 3.33
N ILE A 174 10.98 4.14 3.08
CA ILE A 174 11.72 4.62 1.90
C ILE A 174 11.07 4.14 0.60
N ILE A 175 10.74 2.84 0.51
CA ILE A 175 10.16 2.27 -0.71
C ILE A 175 8.78 2.90 -1.00
N ASN A 176 7.95 3.08 0.03
CA ASN A 176 6.67 3.77 -0.14
C ASN A 176 6.86 5.23 -0.57
N ARG A 177 7.87 5.93 -0.03
CA ARG A 177 8.19 7.31 -0.42
C ARG A 177 8.55 7.44 -1.90
N ILE A 178 9.22 6.45 -2.48
CA ILE A 178 9.49 6.42 -3.92
C ILE A 178 8.15 6.38 -4.70
N GLY A 179 7.21 5.54 -4.28
CA GLY A 179 5.86 5.53 -4.86
C GLY A 179 5.12 6.85 -4.67
N ASP A 180 5.20 7.43 -3.46
CA ASP A 180 4.54 8.70 -3.13
C ASP A 180 5.08 9.87 -3.97
N MET A 181 6.37 9.85 -4.36
CA MET A 181 6.94 10.82 -5.31
C MET A 181 6.28 10.72 -6.69
N PHE A 182 6.05 9.52 -7.21
CA PHE A 182 5.33 9.36 -8.47
C PHE A 182 3.89 9.86 -8.35
N LEU A 183 3.20 9.53 -7.24
CA LEU A 183 1.84 10.00 -7.00
C LEU A 183 1.75 11.53 -7.01
N ILE A 184 2.62 12.22 -6.26
CA ILE A 184 2.59 13.69 -6.20
C ILE A 184 2.93 14.34 -7.54
N LEU A 185 3.83 13.75 -8.32
CA LEU A 185 4.14 14.23 -9.67
C LEU A 185 2.93 14.05 -10.61
N GLY A 186 2.20 12.93 -10.51
CA GLY A 186 0.96 12.73 -11.25
C GLY A 186 -0.12 13.74 -10.87
N ILE A 187 -0.31 14.00 -9.57
CA ILE A 187 -1.22 15.02 -9.07
C ILE A 187 -0.83 16.42 -9.55
N ALA A 188 0.46 16.76 -9.50
CA ALA A 188 0.96 18.05 -9.96
C ALA A 188 0.76 18.22 -11.48
N LEU A 189 0.94 17.16 -12.26
CA LEU A 189 0.67 17.18 -13.70
C LEU A 189 -0.82 17.40 -13.96
N LEU A 190 -1.71 16.69 -13.30
CA LEU A 190 -3.17 16.92 -13.40
C LEU A 190 -3.54 18.35 -13.00
N PHE A 191 -2.99 18.86 -11.91
CA PHE A 191 -3.22 20.24 -11.49
C PHE A 191 -2.74 21.27 -12.54
N SER A 192 -1.58 21.03 -13.17
CA SER A 192 -1.06 21.93 -14.20
C SER A 192 -1.93 21.96 -15.46
N ILE A 193 -2.64 20.88 -15.75
CA ILE A 193 -3.49 20.74 -16.94
C ILE A 193 -4.89 21.32 -16.68
N PHE A 194 -5.51 20.93 -15.55
CA PHE A 194 -6.92 21.25 -15.26
C PHE A 194 -7.09 22.50 -14.37
N GLY A 195 -6.05 22.95 -13.69
CA GLY A 195 -6.14 24.08 -12.73
C GLY A 195 -6.95 23.76 -11.47
N THR A 196 -7.31 22.49 -11.25
CA THR A 196 -8.10 22.01 -10.11
C THR A 196 -7.59 20.64 -9.66
N LEU A 197 -7.93 20.25 -8.41
CA LEU A 197 -7.68 18.90 -7.87
C LEU A 197 -8.96 18.16 -7.53
N ASP A 198 -10.12 18.76 -7.79
CA ASP A 198 -11.44 18.17 -7.55
C ASP A 198 -11.71 17.04 -8.56
N TYR A 199 -12.19 15.88 -8.07
CA TYR A 199 -12.41 14.70 -8.91
C TYR A 199 -13.44 14.96 -10.00
N GLU A 200 -14.59 15.52 -9.63
CA GLU A 200 -15.71 15.73 -10.55
C GLU A 200 -15.30 16.67 -11.70
N GLN A 201 -14.59 17.76 -11.37
CA GLN A 201 -14.12 18.69 -12.39
C GLN A 201 -13.09 18.08 -13.33
N ILE A 202 -12.17 17.24 -12.81
CA ILE A 202 -11.15 16.58 -13.61
C ILE A 202 -11.78 15.50 -14.50
N PHE A 203 -12.65 14.64 -13.95
CA PHE A 203 -13.25 13.54 -14.69
C PHE A 203 -14.16 14.02 -15.82
N ASN A 204 -14.97 15.05 -15.57
CA ASN A 204 -15.86 15.64 -16.58
C ASN A 204 -15.10 16.30 -17.76
N ASN A 205 -13.84 16.70 -17.54
CA ASN A 205 -13.01 17.34 -18.57
C ASN A 205 -11.90 16.44 -19.12
N ALA A 206 -11.80 15.19 -18.68
CA ALA A 206 -10.68 14.30 -19.01
C ALA A 206 -10.56 14.03 -20.53
N GLU A 207 -11.68 13.85 -21.21
CA GLU A 207 -11.69 13.61 -22.67
C GLU A 207 -11.10 14.77 -23.48
N SER A 208 -11.26 16.00 -23.01
CA SER A 208 -10.80 17.20 -23.73
C SER A 208 -9.27 17.30 -23.89
N ILE A 209 -8.52 16.55 -23.09
CA ILE A 209 -7.05 16.60 -23.05
C ILE A 209 -6.38 15.35 -23.63
N THR A 210 -7.13 14.42 -24.19
CA THR A 210 -6.57 13.18 -24.76
C THR A 210 -5.54 13.45 -25.87
N SER A 211 -5.70 14.54 -26.60
CA SER A 211 -4.77 15.00 -27.66
C SER A 211 -3.56 15.78 -27.14
N ASN A 212 -3.54 16.21 -25.87
CA ASN A 212 -2.45 16.98 -25.31
C ASN A 212 -1.22 16.08 -25.08
N THR A 213 -0.05 16.56 -25.49
CA THR A 213 1.20 15.82 -25.38
C THR A 213 2.24 16.58 -24.56
N VAL A 214 3.12 15.84 -23.91
CA VAL A 214 4.30 16.36 -23.20
C VAL A 214 5.55 15.83 -23.88
N LYS A 215 6.46 16.75 -24.26
CA LYS A 215 7.78 16.40 -24.79
C LYS A 215 8.75 16.11 -23.66
N LEU A 216 9.12 14.86 -23.46
CA LEU A 216 10.12 14.44 -22.48
C LEU A 216 11.55 14.57 -23.04
N SER A 217 11.72 14.48 -24.35
CA SER A 217 12.97 14.76 -25.04
C SER A 217 12.67 15.23 -26.47
N SER A 218 13.73 15.61 -27.24
CA SER A 218 13.57 16.02 -28.64
C SER A 218 12.96 14.95 -29.57
N SER A 219 13.02 13.67 -29.14
CA SER A 219 12.55 12.52 -29.94
C SER A 219 11.44 11.71 -29.26
N PHE A 220 11.04 12.05 -28.03
CA PHE A 220 10.04 11.29 -27.29
C PHE A 220 8.92 12.19 -26.75
N GLU A 221 7.73 11.94 -27.25
CA GLU A 221 6.49 12.64 -26.91
C GLU A 221 5.47 11.62 -26.42
N ILE A 222 4.79 11.94 -25.32
CA ILE A 222 3.77 11.08 -24.68
C ILE A 222 2.52 11.90 -24.42
N SER A 223 1.34 11.28 -24.51
CA SER A 223 0.10 11.92 -24.07
C SER A 223 0.20 12.34 -22.60
N SER A 224 -0.20 13.57 -22.30
CA SER A 224 -0.22 14.12 -20.94
C SER A 224 -1.03 13.26 -19.99
N LEU A 225 -2.17 12.76 -20.46
CA LEU A 225 -3.05 11.89 -19.69
C LEU A 225 -2.39 10.52 -19.42
N THR A 226 -1.77 9.92 -20.43
CA THR A 226 -1.03 8.66 -20.25
C THR A 226 0.08 8.81 -19.21
N LEU A 227 0.85 9.91 -19.28
CA LEU A 227 1.90 10.18 -18.31
C LEU A 227 1.33 10.36 -16.90
N ALA A 228 0.22 11.08 -16.75
CA ALA A 228 -0.45 11.25 -15.46
C ALA A 228 -0.92 9.89 -14.90
N CYS A 229 -1.56 9.05 -15.69
CA CYS A 229 -1.98 7.69 -15.28
C CYS A 229 -0.79 6.82 -14.86
N LEU A 230 0.31 6.83 -15.62
CA LEU A 230 1.52 6.07 -15.27
C LEU A 230 2.14 6.56 -13.94
N LEU A 231 2.16 7.87 -13.70
CA LEU A 231 2.66 8.46 -12.46
C LEU A 231 1.74 8.12 -11.28
N LEU A 232 0.42 8.21 -11.43
CA LEU A 232 -0.55 7.77 -10.42
C LEU A 232 -0.36 6.28 -10.11
N PHE A 233 -0.21 5.45 -11.15
CA PHE A 233 0.04 4.02 -10.96
C PHE A 233 1.37 3.75 -10.24
N GLY A 234 2.42 4.55 -10.47
CA GLY A 234 3.67 4.49 -9.70
C GLY A 234 3.43 4.64 -8.20
N GLY A 235 2.49 5.53 -7.80
CA GLY A 235 2.01 5.63 -6.42
C GLY A 235 1.32 4.35 -5.94
N ALA A 236 0.40 3.80 -6.75
CA ALA A 236 -0.27 2.54 -6.46
C ALA A 236 0.72 1.38 -6.30
N MET A 237 1.76 1.31 -7.14
CA MET A 237 2.82 0.30 -7.03
C MET A 237 3.53 0.35 -5.67
N GLY A 238 3.74 1.53 -5.08
CA GLY A 238 4.31 1.69 -3.75
C GLY A 238 3.44 1.05 -2.68
N LYS A 239 2.20 1.52 -2.51
CA LYS A 239 1.29 1.05 -1.44
C LYS A 239 0.78 -0.36 -1.66
N SER A 240 0.42 -0.72 -2.89
CA SER A 240 -0.03 -2.09 -3.23
C SER A 240 1.13 -3.04 -3.53
N ALA A 241 2.36 -2.62 -3.26
CA ALA A 241 3.57 -3.43 -3.32
C ALA A 241 3.70 -4.23 -4.63
N GLN A 242 3.49 -3.56 -5.77
CA GLN A 242 3.71 -4.15 -7.09
C GLN A 242 5.20 -4.15 -7.44
N MET A 243 5.64 -5.11 -8.24
CA MET A 243 7.03 -5.14 -8.68
C MET A 243 7.37 -3.87 -9.51
N PRO A 244 8.56 -3.27 -9.27
CA PRO A 244 9.65 -3.69 -8.38
C PRO A 244 9.53 -3.20 -6.92
N LEU A 245 8.54 -2.38 -6.55
CA LEU A 245 8.39 -1.76 -5.23
C LEU A 245 7.82 -2.70 -4.14
N HIS A 246 7.84 -4.01 -4.34
CA HIS A 246 7.22 -5.03 -3.47
C HIS A 246 8.03 -5.41 -2.22
N VAL A 247 9.32 -5.11 -2.19
CA VAL A 247 10.30 -5.69 -1.23
C VAL A 247 10.05 -5.33 0.24
N TRP A 248 9.30 -4.27 0.52
CA TRP A 248 9.00 -3.83 1.89
C TRP A 248 7.94 -4.70 2.59
N LEU A 249 7.01 -5.27 1.81
CA LEU A 249 5.82 -5.93 2.37
C LEU A 249 6.17 -7.20 3.16
N PRO A 250 7.02 -8.13 2.70
CA PRO A 250 7.39 -9.31 3.48
C PRO A 250 8.17 -8.95 4.76
N ASP A 251 8.94 -7.87 4.76
CA ASP A 251 9.71 -7.44 5.92
C ASP A 251 8.80 -6.71 6.95
N SER A 252 7.64 -6.18 6.55
CA SER A 252 6.64 -5.63 7.47
C SER A 252 6.09 -6.66 8.47
N MET A 253 6.36 -7.96 8.27
CA MET A 253 6.02 -9.05 9.19
C MET A 253 6.79 -8.99 10.53
N GLU A 254 7.80 -8.12 10.67
CA GLU A 254 8.45 -7.85 11.96
C GLU A 254 7.53 -7.18 12.98
N GLY A 255 6.46 -6.53 12.53
CA GLY A 255 5.42 -6.00 13.40
C GLY A 255 4.53 -7.09 14.04
N PRO A 256 3.75 -6.74 15.10
CA PRO A 256 2.79 -7.66 15.71
C PRO A 256 1.75 -8.19 14.71
N THR A 257 1.34 -9.46 14.86
CA THR A 257 0.44 -10.13 13.89
C THR A 257 -0.90 -9.41 13.64
N PRO A 258 -1.58 -8.79 14.62
CA PRO A 258 -2.80 -8.02 14.35
C PRO A 258 -2.61 -6.90 13.31
N ILE A 259 -1.41 -6.30 13.29
CA ILE A 259 -1.06 -5.29 12.27
C ILE A 259 -0.91 -5.92 10.90
N SER A 260 -0.26 -7.09 10.84
CA SER A 260 -0.14 -7.81 9.56
C SER A 260 -1.53 -8.07 8.96
N ALA A 261 -2.51 -8.48 9.78
CA ALA A 261 -3.88 -8.63 9.34
C ALA A 261 -4.48 -7.31 8.82
N LEU A 262 -4.32 -6.20 9.55
CA LEU A 262 -4.92 -4.92 9.19
C LEU A 262 -4.29 -4.32 7.92
N ILE A 263 -2.95 -4.23 7.86
CA ILE A 263 -2.20 -3.64 6.72
C ILE A 263 -2.47 -4.42 5.43
N HIS A 264 -2.48 -5.77 5.50
CA HIS A 264 -2.44 -6.62 4.31
C HIS A 264 -3.81 -7.12 3.85
N ALA A 265 -4.86 -6.96 4.67
CA ALA A 265 -6.18 -7.41 4.28
C ALA A 265 -7.06 -6.28 3.71
N ALA A 266 -7.23 -5.17 4.45
CA ALA A 266 -8.31 -4.22 4.17
C ALA A 266 -7.85 -2.75 4.05
N THR A 267 -6.56 -2.43 4.28
CA THR A 267 -6.16 -1.03 4.40
C THR A 267 -5.02 -0.66 3.45
N MET A 268 -3.80 -0.50 3.93
CA MET A 268 -2.70 0.12 3.17
C MET A 268 -2.50 -0.47 1.78
N VAL A 269 -2.43 -1.79 1.67
CA VAL A 269 -2.13 -2.45 0.39
C VAL A 269 -3.31 -2.43 -0.59
N THR A 270 -4.52 -2.21 -0.10
CA THR A 270 -5.71 -2.07 -0.94
C THR A 270 -5.91 -0.65 -1.46
N ALA A 271 -5.19 0.34 -0.89
CA ALA A 271 -5.31 1.74 -1.28
C ALA A 271 -4.96 1.99 -2.76
N GLY A 272 -3.94 1.29 -3.30
CA GLY A 272 -3.60 1.43 -4.72
C GLY A 272 -4.65 0.82 -5.65
N VAL A 273 -5.25 -0.31 -5.28
CA VAL A 273 -6.35 -0.93 -6.04
C VAL A 273 -7.60 -0.03 -6.00
N PHE A 274 -7.94 0.50 -4.82
CA PHE A 274 -9.00 1.49 -4.66
C PHE A 274 -8.76 2.73 -5.55
N MET A 275 -7.53 3.26 -5.55
CA MET A 275 -7.19 4.42 -6.37
C MET A 275 -7.33 4.12 -7.86
N LEU A 276 -6.90 2.95 -8.36
CA LEU A 276 -7.09 2.56 -9.75
C LEU A 276 -8.57 2.56 -10.13
N ALA A 277 -9.42 1.97 -9.30
CA ALA A 277 -10.87 1.95 -9.54
C ALA A 277 -11.48 3.37 -9.47
N ARG A 278 -11.08 4.19 -8.50
CA ARG A 278 -11.55 5.59 -8.37
C ARG A 278 -11.13 6.44 -9.57
N MET A 279 -9.96 6.18 -10.14
CA MET A 279 -9.40 6.91 -11.27
C MET A 279 -9.72 6.24 -12.62
N SER A 280 -10.65 5.26 -12.66
CA SER A 280 -11.10 4.62 -13.91
C SER A 280 -11.46 5.62 -15.01
N PRO A 281 -12.11 6.79 -14.75
CA PRO A 281 -12.39 7.77 -15.79
C PRO A 281 -11.13 8.31 -16.53
N LEU A 282 -9.96 8.26 -15.89
CA LEU A 282 -8.68 8.64 -16.50
C LEU A 282 -8.00 7.46 -17.19
N PHE A 283 -8.00 6.28 -16.55
CA PHE A 283 -7.31 5.10 -17.07
C PHE A 283 -7.98 4.54 -18.33
N GLU A 284 -9.31 4.56 -18.43
CA GLU A 284 -10.04 4.12 -19.63
C GLU A 284 -9.71 4.93 -20.87
N LEU A 285 -9.27 6.16 -20.74
CA LEU A 285 -8.83 7.01 -21.85
C LEU A 285 -7.39 6.73 -22.29
N SER A 286 -6.66 5.77 -21.66
CA SER A 286 -5.27 5.45 -22.00
C SER A 286 -5.01 3.94 -22.03
N THR A 287 -5.14 3.33 -23.20
CA THR A 287 -4.84 1.91 -23.43
C THR A 287 -3.39 1.54 -23.09
N THR A 288 -2.45 2.48 -23.29
CA THR A 288 -1.04 2.30 -22.91
C THR A 288 -0.89 2.17 -21.39
N ALA A 289 -1.59 3.00 -20.62
CA ALA A 289 -1.55 2.91 -19.15
C ALA A 289 -2.19 1.61 -18.67
N LEU A 290 -3.33 1.21 -19.23
CA LEU A 290 -3.99 -0.07 -18.92
C LEU A 290 -3.07 -1.26 -19.20
N SER A 291 -2.42 -1.28 -20.37
CA SER A 291 -1.45 -2.34 -20.74
C SER A 291 -0.28 -2.40 -19.76
N PHE A 292 0.24 -1.26 -19.31
CA PHE A 292 1.32 -1.21 -18.32
C PHE A 292 0.86 -1.75 -16.96
N VAL A 293 -0.33 -1.35 -16.49
CA VAL A 293 -0.96 -1.87 -15.26
C VAL A 293 -1.11 -3.39 -15.34
N LEU A 294 -1.64 -3.89 -16.46
CA LEU A 294 -1.83 -5.32 -16.72
C LEU A 294 -0.53 -6.12 -16.65
N ILE A 295 0.52 -5.66 -17.31
CA ILE A 295 1.83 -6.34 -17.34
C ILE A 295 2.45 -6.38 -15.94
N ILE A 296 2.47 -5.26 -15.23
CA ILE A 296 3.06 -5.19 -13.88
C ILE A 296 2.28 -6.06 -12.90
N GLY A 297 0.96 -6.04 -12.96
CA GLY A 297 0.09 -6.91 -12.15
C GLY A 297 0.38 -8.40 -12.40
N SER A 298 0.51 -8.80 -13.66
CA SER A 298 0.77 -10.18 -14.07
C SER A 298 2.14 -10.68 -13.57
N ILE A 299 3.19 -9.88 -13.77
CA ILE A 299 4.53 -10.18 -13.27
C ILE A 299 4.52 -10.30 -11.75
N THR A 300 3.83 -9.40 -11.06
CA THR A 300 3.73 -9.43 -9.59
C THR A 300 2.99 -10.68 -9.12
N ALA A 301 1.86 -11.03 -9.73
CA ALA A 301 1.05 -12.18 -9.35
C ALA A 301 1.85 -13.49 -9.36
N ILE A 302 2.56 -13.79 -10.46
CA ILE A 302 3.31 -15.03 -10.61
C ILE A 302 4.61 -15.02 -9.80
N SER A 303 5.40 -13.96 -9.88
CA SER A 303 6.73 -13.92 -9.27
C SER A 303 6.66 -14.00 -7.74
N THR A 304 5.72 -13.26 -7.13
CA THR A 304 5.57 -13.27 -5.66
C THR A 304 4.91 -14.55 -5.16
N GLY A 305 4.04 -15.16 -5.96
CA GLY A 305 3.52 -16.50 -5.68
C GLY A 305 4.62 -17.55 -5.59
N LEU A 306 5.58 -17.54 -6.53
CA LEU A 306 6.75 -18.44 -6.52
C LEU A 306 7.62 -18.21 -5.27
N LEU A 307 7.80 -16.95 -4.82
CA LEU A 307 8.51 -16.68 -3.57
C LEU A 307 7.81 -17.29 -2.35
N GLY A 308 6.47 -17.32 -2.34
CA GLY A 308 5.68 -17.94 -1.27
C GLY A 308 5.95 -19.44 -1.10
N LEU A 309 6.28 -20.16 -2.19
CA LEU A 309 6.59 -21.59 -2.15
C LEU A 309 7.84 -21.93 -1.35
N VAL A 310 8.82 -21.02 -1.25
CA VAL A 310 10.12 -21.29 -0.62
C VAL A 310 10.26 -20.67 0.77
N GLN A 311 9.29 -19.90 1.24
CA GLN A 311 9.34 -19.28 2.57
C GLN A 311 9.07 -20.30 3.67
N TYR A 312 9.70 -20.09 4.83
CA TYR A 312 9.53 -20.95 6.02
C TYR A 312 8.84 -20.23 7.18
N ASP A 313 8.79 -18.91 7.20
CA ASP A 313 8.04 -18.14 8.18
C ASP A 313 6.55 -18.11 7.81
N ILE A 314 5.68 -18.51 8.75
CA ILE A 314 4.22 -18.61 8.53
C ILE A 314 3.61 -17.28 8.08
N LYS A 315 4.04 -16.14 8.66
CA LYS A 315 3.56 -14.80 8.29
C LYS A 315 4.08 -14.40 6.90
N ARG A 316 5.34 -14.71 6.58
CA ARG A 316 5.91 -14.38 5.27
C ARG A 316 5.27 -15.17 4.13
N VAL A 317 4.91 -16.44 4.33
CA VAL A 317 4.14 -17.20 3.32
C VAL A 317 2.81 -16.49 3.01
N ILE A 318 2.07 -16.08 4.06
CA ILE A 318 0.80 -15.37 3.89
C ILE A 318 1.02 -13.98 3.28
N ALA A 319 2.12 -13.30 3.59
CA ALA A 319 2.48 -12.01 3.01
C ALA A 319 2.77 -12.10 1.50
N TYR A 320 3.56 -13.07 1.06
CA TYR A 320 3.79 -13.31 -0.38
C TYR A 320 2.51 -13.73 -1.12
N SER A 321 1.65 -14.47 -0.45
CA SER A 321 0.33 -14.76 -1.00
C SER A 321 -0.55 -13.52 -1.13
N THR A 322 -0.40 -12.53 -0.24
CA THR A 322 -1.08 -11.21 -0.38
C THR A 322 -0.57 -10.45 -1.59
N LEU A 323 0.76 -10.38 -1.78
CA LEU A 323 1.37 -9.76 -2.96
C LEU A 323 0.85 -10.37 -4.26
N SER A 324 0.78 -11.70 -4.32
CA SER A 324 0.25 -12.40 -5.47
C SER A 324 -1.21 -12.02 -5.75
N GLN A 325 -2.08 -11.99 -4.72
CA GLN A 325 -3.49 -11.62 -4.88
C GLN A 325 -3.68 -10.13 -5.24
N LEU A 326 -2.84 -9.23 -4.73
CA LEU A 326 -2.82 -7.84 -5.17
C LEU A 326 -2.44 -7.73 -6.65
N GLY A 327 -1.50 -8.57 -7.12
CA GLY A 327 -1.21 -8.69 -8.55
C GLY A 327 -2.45 -9.08 -9.36
N TYR A 328 -3.26 -10.04 -8.90
CA TYR A 328 -4.54 -10.40 -9.54
C TYR A 328 -5.50 -9.21 -9.61
N MET A 329 -5.65 -8.43 -8.53
CA MET A 329 -6.52 -7.25 -8.51
C MET A 329 -6.06 -6.19 -9.51
N VAL A 330 -4.74 -5.97 -9.59
CA VAL A 330 -4.14 -5.02 -10.53
C VAL A 330 -4.31 -5.51 -11.98
N VAL A 331 -4.19 -6.82 -12.23
CA VAL A 331 -4.49 -7.44 -13.54
C VAL A 331 -5.93 -7.16 -13.96
N ALA A 332 -6.91 -7.37 -13.05
CA ALA A 332 -8.31 -7.09 -13.34
C ALA A 332 -8.55 -5.60 -13.67
N ALA A 333 -7.93 -4.69 -12.90
CA ALA A 333 -8.00 -3.26 -13.21
C ALA A 333 -7.36 -2.92 -14.56
N GLY A 334 -6.28 -3.61 -14.94
CA GLY A 334 -5.58 -3.44 -16.23
C GLY A 334 -6.38 -3.93 -17.45
N VAL A 335 -7.38 -4.79 -17.25
CA VAL A 335 -8.34 -5.20 -18.30
C VAL A 335 -9.70 -4.50 -18.17
N SER A 336 -9.75 -3.35 -17.50
CA SER A 336 -10.96 -2.54 -17.27
C SER A 336 -12.05 -3.23 -16.42
N ALA A 337 -11.76 -4.36 -15.78
CA ALA A 337 -12.69 -5.09 -14.91
C ALA A 337 -12.58 -4.61 -13.46
N TYR A 338 -12.80 -3.30 -13.22
CA TYR A 338 -12.64 -2.69 -11.89
C TYR A 338 -13.61 -3.25 -10.86
N SER A 339 -14.84 -3.53 -11.25
CA SER A 339 -15.84 -4.17 -10.37
C SER A 339 -15.38 -5.55 -9.89
N ALA A 340 -14.83 -6.38 -10.76
CA ALA A 340 -14.25 -7.68 -10.39
C ALA A 340 -13.01 -7.52 -9.50
N SER A 341 -12.16 -6.52 -9.77
CA SER A 341 -11.02 -6.17 -8.93
C SER A 341 -11.43 -5.82 -7.51
N LEU A 342 -12.45 -4.95 -7.34
CA LEU A 342 -13.00 -4.55 -6.05
C LEU A 342 -13.74 -5.68 -5.34
N PHE A 343 -14.45 -6.51 -6.08
CA PHE A 343 -15.10 -7.68 -5.51
C PHE A 343 -14.06 -8.66 -4.95
N HIS A 344 -12.95 -8.88 -5.68
CA HIS A 344 -11.86 -9.69 -5.16
C HIS A 344 -11.17 -9.02 -3.96
N LEU A 345 -11.02 -7.69 -3.96
CA LEU A 345 -10.51 -6.94 -2.82
C LEU A 345 -11.37 -7.17 -1.56
N MET A 346 -12.70 -7.09 -1.69
CA MET A 346 -13.63 -7.30 -0.58
C MET A 346 -13.51 -8.72 -0.01
N THR A 347 -13.58 -9.76 -0.85
CA THR A 347 -13.47 -11.15 -0.40
C THR A 347 -12.09 -11.44 0.19
N HIS A 348 -11.03 -10.91 -0.46
CA HIS A 348 -9.64 -10.98 0.01
C HIS A 348 -9.47 -10.40 1.40
N ALA A 349 -10.10 -9.26 1.69
CA ALA A 349 -10.00 -8.63 3.00
C ALA A 349 -10.45 -9.57 4.12
N PHE A 350 -11.52 -10.33 3.92
CA PHE A 350 -12.03 -11.26 4.92
C PHE A 350 -11.12 -12.49 5.07
N PHE A 351 -10.82 -13.21 4.01
CA PHE A 351 -10.02 -14.43 4.15
C PHE A 351 -8.55 -14.16 4.48
N LYS A 352 -7.99 -13.01 4.11
CA LYS A 352 -6.62 -12.66 4.51
C LYS A 352 -6.52 -12.22 5.96
N ALA A 353 -7.45 -11.41 6.44
CA ALA A 353 -7.52 -11.12 7.86
C ALA A 353 -7.63 -12.42 8.67
N LEU A 354 -8.52 -13.33 8.24
CA LEU A 354 -8.68 -14.65 8.86
C LEU A 354 -7.37 -15.43 8.90
N LEU A 355 -6.66 -15.58 7.79
CA LEU A 355 -5.41 -16.34 7.70
C LEU A 355 -4.30 -15.74 8.56
N PHE A 356 -4.13 -14.41 8.56
CA PHE A 356 -3.13 -13.76 9.42
C PHE A 356 -3.46 -13.91 10.91
N LEU A 357 -4.72 -13.71 11.29
CA LEU A 357 -5.13 -13.86 12.69
C LEU A 357 -5.04 -15.33 13.14
N ALA A 358 -5.37 -16.29 12.26
CA ALA A 358 -5.20 -17.71 12.54
C ALA A 358 -3.71 -18.10 12.69
N ALA A 359 -2.83 -17.56 11.83
CA ALA A 359 -1.39 -17.72 12.02
C ALA A 359 -0.91 -17.13 13.34
N GLY A 360 -1.44 -15.96 13.74
CA GLY A 360 -1.16 -15.39 15.06
C GLY A 360 -1.65 -16.24 16.22
N SER A 361 -2.80 -16.91 16.07
CA SER A 361 -3.30 -17.89 17.04
C SER A 361 -2.32 -19.06 17.21
N VAL A 362 -1.81 -19.62 16.10
CA VAL A 362 -0.78 -20.68 16.13
C VAL A 362 0.50 -20.18 16.80
N ILE A 363 0.99 -18.98 16.44
CA ILE A 363 2.20 -18.38 17.02
C ILE A 363 2.07 -18.21 18.53
N VAL A 364 0.92 -17.74 19.03
CA VAL A 364 0.66 -17.60 20.48
C VAL A 364 0.65 -18.97 21.16
N ALA A 365 0.01 -19.96 20.56
CA ALA A 365 -0.08 -21.32 21.10
C ALA A 365 1.27 -22.05 21.14
N LEU A 366 2.21 -21.69 20.24
CA LEU A 366 3.57 -22.25 20.16
C LEU A 366 4.64 -21.31 20.74
N HIS A 367 4.29 -20.46 21.72
CA HIS A 367 5.24 -19.57 22.42
C HIS A 367 6.13 -18.72 21.50
N HIS A 368 5.52 -18.13 20.45
CA HIS A 368 6.11 -17.24 19.44
C HIS A 368 7.01 -17.93 18.40
N GLU A 369 6.95 -19.26 18.22
CA GLU A 369 7.59 -19.91 17.06
C GLU A 369 6.87 -19.51 15.76
N GLN A 370 7.63 -19.18 14.72
CA GLN A 370 7.15 -18.76 13.40
C GLN A 370 7.60 -19.69 12.26
N ASP A 371 8.59 -20.54 12.49
CA ASP A 371 9.12 -21.46 11.47
C ASP A 371 8.19 -22.67 11.30
N ILE A 372 7.53 -22.79 10.13
CA ILE A 372 6.60 -23.87 9.82
C ILE A 372 7.26 -25.26 9.84
N ARG A 373 8.59 -25.37 9.72
CA ARG A 373 9.32 -26.63 9.79
C ARG A 373 9.37 -27.21 11.21
N LYS A 374 9.20 -26.36 12.23
CA LYS A 374 9.17 -26.72 13.65
C LYS A 374 7.76 -26.95 14.17
N MET A 375 6.74 -26.73 13.34
CA MET A 375 5.34 -26.97 13.64
C MET A 375 4.94 -28.39 13.22
N GLY A 376 3.68 -28.76 13.41
CA GLY A 376 3.08 -30.02 12.96
C GLY A 376 2.09 -30.58 13.99
N GLY A 377 1.14 -31.39 13.54
CA GLY A 377 0.21 -32.13 14.39
C GLY A 377 -0.78 -31.29 15.20
N LEU A 378 -1.00 -30.01 14.82
CA LEU A 378 -1.82 -29.07 15.61
C LEU A 378 -3.33 -29.26 15.43
N LYS A 379 -3.79 -30.08 14.49
CA LYS A 379 -5.21 -30.31 14.17
C LYS A 379 -6.06 -30.62 15.40
N SER A 380 -5.61 -31.54 16.26
CA SER A 380 -6.35 -31.98 17.44
C SER A 380 -6.18 -31.05 18.65
N LYS A 381 -5.10 -30.25 18.66
CA LYS A 381 -4.78 -29.34 19.77
C LYS A 381 -5.44 -27.95 19.59
N LEU A 382 -5.65 -27.53 18.34
CA LEU A 382 -6.20 -26.23 17.96
C LEU A 382 -7.37 -26.39 16.99
N PRO A 383 -8.50 -27.02 17.38
CA PRO A 383 -9.58 -27.37 16.45
C PRO A 383 -10.27 -26.14 15.83
N ILE A 384 -10.52 -25.07 16.58
CA ILE A 384 -11.15 -23.85 16.06
C ILE A 384 -10.20 -23.14 15.09
N THR A 385 -8.93 -22.97 15.49
CA THR A 385 -7.90 -22.38 14.63
C THR A 385 -7.68 -23.21 13.35
N TYR A 386 -7.74 -24.55 13.45
CA TYR A 386 -7.66 -25.45 12.30
C TYR A 386 -8.80 -25.22 11.31
N ILE A 387 -10.05 -25.25 11.77
CA ILE A 387 -11.24 -25.09 10.92
C ILE A 387 -11.24 -23.71 10.24
N THR A 388 -10.96 -22.65 11.00
CA THR A 388 -10.94 -21.30 10.48
C THR A 388 -9.79 -21.09 9.49
N SER A 389 -8.61 -21.68 9.74
CA SER A 389 -7.49 -21.68 8.78
C SER A 389 -7.84 -22.45 7.50
N LEU A 390 -8.56 -23.58 7.61
CA LEU A 390 -9.02 -24.35 6.45
C LEU A 390 -9.99 -23.53 5.59
N ILE A 391 -10.98 -22.88 6.22
CA ILE A 391 -11.93 -21.99 5.53
C ILE A 391 -11.19 -20.88 4.79
N GLY A 392 -10.26 -20.18 5.45
CA GLY A 392 -9.46 -19.14 4.81
C GLY A 392 -8.58 -19.66 3.67
N SER A 393 -8.02 -20.86 3.83
CA SER A 393 -7.19 -21.51 2.79
C SER A 393 -8.02 -21.90 1.57
N LEU A 394 -9.20 -22.49 1.75
CA LEU A 394 -10.13 -22.85 0.69
C LEU A 394 -10.66 -21.60 -0.05
N ALA A 395 -10.98 -20.54 0.70
CA ALA A 395 -11.36 -19.27 0.09
C ALA A 395 -10.22 -18.67 -0.74
N LEU A 396 -8.99 -18.68 -0.23
CA LEU A 396 -7.82 -18.12 -0.93
C LEU A 396 -7.53 -18.81 -2.27
N ILE A 397 -7.62 -20.14 -2.34
CA ILE A 397 -7.35 -20.88 -3.58
C ILE A 397 -8.48 -20.74 -4.61
N GLY A 398 -9.66 -20.29 -4.19
CA GLY A 398 -10.86 -20.29 -5.03
C GLY A 398 -11.54 -21.66 -5.09
N PHE A 399 -11.68 -22.34 -3.95
CA PHE A 399 -12.42 -23.61 -3.89
C PHE A 399 -13.93 -23.38 -4.11
N PRO A 400 -14.62 -24.19 -4.93
CA PRO A 400 -16.03 -23.99 -5.24
C PRO A 400 -16.91 -23.79 -4.00
N GLY A 401 -17.79 -22.80 -4.05
CA GLY A 401 -18.71 -22.48 -2.99
C GLY A 401 -18.19 -21.49 -1.93
N PHE A 402 -16.89 -21.19 -1.89
CA PHE A 402 -16.30 -20.17 -1.01
C PHE A 402 -16.27 -18.80 -1.70
N SER A 403 -16.20 -17.73 -0.91
CA SER A 403 -16.24 -16.35 -1.44
C SER A 403 -15.14 -16.06 -2.47
N GLY A 404 -13.93 -16.57 -2.23
CA GLY A 404 -12.79 -16.38 -3.13
C GLY A 404 -12.92 -17.10 -4.46
N PHE A 405 -13.75 -18.14 -4.57
CA PHE A 405 -14.08 -18.78 -5.82
C PHE A 405 -14.78 -17.81 -6.78
N PHE A 406 -15.88 -17.22 -6.33
CA PHE A 406 -16.66 -16.27 -7.12
C PHE A 406 -15.82 -15.10 -7.61
N SER A 407 -15.01 -14.51 -6.73
CA SER A 407 -14.22 -13.33 -7.08
C SER A 407 -13.00 -13.63 -7.94
N LYS A 408 -12.33 -14.77 -7.71
CA LYS A 408 -11.13 -15.13 -8.46
C LYS A 408 -11.45 -15.64 -9.85
N ASP A 409 -12.52 -16.41 -9.98
CA ASP A 409 -12.95 -16.93 -11.26
C ASP A 409 -13.47 -15.82 -12.17
N ALA A 410 -14.34 -14.92 -11.66
CA ALA A 410 -14.77 -13.74 -12.39
C ALA A 410 -13.59 -12.89 -12.89
N LEU A 411 -12.55 -12.70 -12.06
CA LEU A 411 -11.36 -11.96 -12.45
C LEU A 411 -10.59 -12.65 -13.59
N ILE A 412 -10.38 -13.97 -13.50
CA ILE A 412 -9.64 -14.73 -14.53
C ILE A 412 -10.44 -14.76 -15.84
N GLU A 413 -11.75 -14.86 -15.75
CA GLU A 413 -12.66 -14.83 -16.89
C GLU A 413 -12.63 -13.50 -17.62
N ALA A 414 -12.68 -12.37 -16.88
CA ALA A 414 -12.51 -11.04 -17.46
C ALA A 414 -11.19 -10.89 -18.23
N VAL A 415 -10.10 -11.46 -17.72
CA VAL A 415 -8.81 -11.43 -18.41
C VAL A 415 -8.83 -12.26 -19.70
N SER A 416 -9.55 -13.39 -19.71
CA SER A 416 -9.61 -14.28 -20.88
C SER A 416 -10.36 -13.67 -22.07
N HIS A 417 -11.32 -12.77 -21.81
CA HIS A 417 -12.11 -12.09 -22.84
C HIS A 417 -11.53 -10.72 -23.26
N SER A 418 -10.50 -10.23 -22.56
CA SER A 418 -9.94 -8.92 -22.81
C SER A 418 -9.12 -8.83 -24.09
N SER A 419 -9.29 -7.72 -24.82
CA SER A 419 -8.50 -7.36 -26.00
C SER A 419 -7.34 -6.40 -25.71
N VAL A 420 -7.11 -6.03 -24.44
CA VAL A 420 -6.00 -5.14 -24.05
C VAL A 420 -4.66 -5.81 -24.39
N TYR A 421 -3.70 -5.01 -24.85
CA TYR A 421 -2.37 -5.54 -25.17
C TYR A 421 -1.75 -6.32 -23.98
N ALA A 422 -1.22 -7.50 -24.27
CA ALA A 422 -0.68 -8.46 -23.30
C ALA A 422 -1.73 -9.21 -22.44
N SER A 423 -3.04 -9.16 -22.75
CA SER A 423 -4.07 -9.92 -22.05
C SER A 423 -3.84 -11.42 -22.09
N GLU A 424 -3.36 -11.97 -23.19
CA GLU A 424 -3.01 -13.40 -23.32
C GLU A 424 -1.87 -13.79 -22.36
N PHE A 425 -0.81 -13.00 -22.30
CA PHE A 425 0.27 -13.19 -21.31
C PHE A 425 -0.27 -13.13 -19.89
N ALA A 426 -1.12 -12.16 -19.58
CA ALA A 426 -1.74 -12.00 -18.27
C ALA A 426 -2.61 -13.22 -17.92
N TYR A 427 -3.40 -13.72 -18.86
CA TYR A 427 -4.23 -14.93 -18.67
C TYR A 427 -3.40 -16.14 -18.25
N TYR A 428 -2.31 -16.45 -18.96
CA TYR A 428 -1.44 -17.56 -18.55
C TYR A 428 -0.78 -17.29 -17.20
N CYS A 429 -0.38 -16.07 -16.88
CA CYS A 429 0.20 -15.74 -15.58
C CYS A 429 -0.80 -15.96 -14.44
N VAL A 430 -2.05 -15.50 -14.56
CA VAL A 430 -3.05 -15.71 -13.52
C VAL A 430 -3.48 -17.18 -13.42
N LEU A 431 -3.57 -17.90 -14.53
CA LEU A 431 -3.93 -19.32 -14.54
C LEU A 431 -2.87 -20.19 -13.86
N ILE A 432 -1.58 -20.02 -14.21
CA ILE A 432 -0.46 -20.68 -13.52
C ILE A 432 -0.42 -20.25 -12.05
N GLY A 433 -0.72 -18.99 -11.77
CA GLY A 433 -0.82 -18.46 -10.42
C GLY A 433 -1.85 -19.18 -9.55
N VAL A 434 -2.93 -19.75 -10.11
CA VAL A 434 -3.89 -20.60 -9.37
C VAL A 434 -3.20 -21.84 -8.80
N LEU A 435 -2.40 -22.54 -9.63
CA LEU A 435 -1.63 -23.71 -9.19
C LEU A 435 -0.66 -23.32 -8.07
N ILE A 436 0.11 -22.26 -8.29
CA ILE A 436 1.10 -21.78 -7.32
C ILE A 436 0.41 -21.40 -6.00
N THR A 437 -0.75 -20.72 -6.07
CA THR A 437 -1.56 -20.36 -4.89
C THR A 437 -1.96 -21.60 -4.10
N SER A 438 -2.45 -22.63 -4.77
CA SER A 438 -2.85 -23.88 -4.12
C SER A 438 -1.66 -24.60 -3.49
N LEU A 439 -0.52 -24.62 -4.16
CA LEU A 439 0.70 -25.26 -3.68
C LEU A 439 1.23 -24.61 -2.39
N TYR A 440 1.45 -23.28 -2.36
CA TYR A 440 2.00 -22.66 -1.14
C TYR A 440 1.01 -22.65 0.02
N THR A 441 -0.30 -22.51 -0.27
CA THR A 441 -1.34 -22.47 0.76
C THR A 441 -1.44 -23.82 1.46
N PHE A 442 -1.56 -24.91 0.69
CA PHE A 442 -1.69 -26.24 1.27
C PHE A 442 -0.35 -26.81 1.78
N ARG A 443 0.79 -26.37 1.22
CA ARG A 443 2.10 -26.61 1.86
C ARG A 443 2.12 -26.06 3.28
N LEU A 444 1.74 -24.79 3.48
CA LEU A 444 1.67 -24.19 4.82
C LEU A 444 0.67 -24.94 5.69
N PHE A 445 -0.54 -25.19 5.20
CA PHE A 445 -1.60 -25.82 5.95
C PHE A 445 -1.21 -27.23 6.44
N PHE A 446 -0.64 -28.06 5.57
CA PHE A 446 -0.24 -29.43 5.92
C PHE A 446 0.96 -29.44 6.88
N LEU A 447 1.96 -28.58 6.67
CA LEU A 447 3.12 -28.53 7.58
C LEU A 447 2.76 -28.04 8.97
N VAL A 448 1.77 -27.14 9.12
CA VAL A 448 1.37 -26.58 10.41
C VAL A 448 0.42 -27.54 11.17
N PHE A 449 -0.61 -28.04 10.50
CA PHE A 449 -1.70 -28.74 11.19
C PHE A 449 -1.65 -30.25 11.12
N HIS A 450 -0.95 -30.81 10.14
CA HIS A 450 -0.85 -32.27 9.94
C HIS A 450 0.56 -32.78 10.29
N GLY A 451 0.73 -34.10 10.18
CA GLY A 451 1.97 -34.76 10.61
C GLY A 451 2.06 -34.93 12.12
N GLN A 452 3.29 -35.05 12.62
CA GLN A 452 3.59 -35.19 14.05
C GLN A 452 4.02 -33.86 14.66
N LEU A 453 3.64 -33.62 15.91
CA LEU A 453 4.13 -32.47 16.67
C LEU A 453 5.65 -32.59 16.84
N LYS A 454 6.39 -31.55 16.45
CA LYS A 454 7.87 -31.59 16.45
C LYS A 454 8.48 -31.42 17.83
N ASP A 455 7.80 -30.69 18.73
CA ASP A 455 8.22 -30.51 20.11
C ASP A 455 7.10 -30.99 21.06
N GLU A 456 7.24 -32.20 21.57
CA GLU A 456 6.26 -32.84 22.45
C GLU A 456 6.19 -32.20 23.85
N ASN A 457 7.19 -31.40 24.24
CA ASN A 457 7.26 -30.74 25.55
C ASN A 457 6.37 -29.49 25.64
N ILE A 458 5.87 -28.97 24.51
CA ILE A 458 5.01 -27.79 24.49
C ILE A 458 3.56 -28.19 24.77
N ASN A 459 2.99 -27.61 25.84
CA ASN A 459 1.57 -27.75 26.15
C ASN A 459 0.72 -26.84 25.27
N VAL A 460 0.39 -27.30 24.08
CA VAL A 460 -0.40 -26.57 23.10
C VAL A 460 -1.87 -26.58 23.46
N LYS A 461 -2.48 -25.40 23.61
CA LYS A 461 -3.92 -25.19 23.86
C LYS A 461 -4.45 -24.04 23.00
N GLU A 462 -5.75 -24.11 22.69
CA GLU A 462 -6.44 -22.99 22.04
C GLU A 462 -6.26 -21.70 22.85
N PRO A 463 -5.97 -20.57 22.19
CA PRO A 463 -5.92 -19.27 22.85
C PRO A 463 -7.26 -18.84 23.42
N GLN A 464 -7.26 -17.73 24.15
CA GLN A 464 -8.46 -17.17 24.77
C GLN A 464 -9.53 -16.71 23.76
N LEU A 465 -10.79 -16.62 24.20
CA LEU A 465 -11.95 -16.28 23.35
C LEU A 465 -11.80 -14.97 22.58
N SER A 466 -11.11 -13.96 23.14
CA SER A 466 -10.85 -12.70 22.43
C SER A 466 -10.04 -12.87 21.14
N ILE A 467 -9.26 -13.96 21.03
CA ILE A 467 -8.54 -14.34 19.81
C ILE A 467 -9.45 -15.17 18.89
N LEU A 468 -10.24 -16.09 19.44
CA LEU A 468 -11.04 -17.04 18.65
C LEU A 468 -12.31 -16.44 18.03
N ILE A 469 -12.98 -15.51 18.75
CA ILE A 469 -14.20 -14.86 18.24
C ILE A 469 -13.98 -14.15 16.90
N PRO A 470 -12.93 -13.31 16.72
CA PRO A 470 -12.64 -12.70 15.42
C PRO A 470 -12.37 -13.71 14.30
N LEU A 471 -11.74 -14.85 14.61
CA LEU A 471 -11.54 -15.92 13.62
C LEU A 471 -12.86 -16.48 13.11
N ILE A 472 -13.79 -16.77 14.02
CA ILE A 472 -15.12 -17.30 13.68
C ILE A 472 -15.90 -16.26 12.87
N LEU A 473 -15.92 -14.99 13.32
CA LEU A 473 -16.65 -13.92 12.66
C LEU A 473 -16.11 -13.60 11.26
N LEU A 474 -14.80 -13.73 11.04
CA LEU A 474 -14.18 -13.57 9.72
C LEU A 474 -14.38 -14.79 8.82
N ALA A 475 -14.52 -15.99 9.38
CA ALA A 475 -14.76 -17.21 8.61
C ALA A 475 -16.14 -17.19 7.91
N ILE A 476 -17.14 -16.56 8.51
CA ILE A 476 -18.50 -16.46 7.95
C ILE A 476 -18.48 -15.73 6.58
N PRO A 477 -18.03 -14.47 6.46
CA PRO A 477 -17.97 -13.80 5.15
C PRO A 477 -16.95 -14.44 4.21
N SER A 478 -15.85 -15.00 4.70
CA SER A 478 -14.89 -15.74 3.87
C SER A 478 -15.53 -16.95 3.17
N MET A 479 -16.57 -17.53 3.72
CA MET A 479 -17.30 -18.64 3.14
C MET A 479 -18.48 -18.15 2.30
N LEU A 480 -19.31 -17.24 2.81
CA LEU A 480 -20.67 -17.00 2.31
C LEU A 480 -20.84 -15.74 1.47
N ILE A 481 -20.01 -14.68 1.66
CA ILE A 481 -20.29 -13.36 1.08
C ILE A 481 -20.26 -13.36 -0.45
N GLY A 482 -19.54 -14.26 -1.08
CA GLY A 482 -19.44 -14.36 -2.53
C GLY A 482 -20.79 -14.64 -3.21
N TRP A 483 -21.63 -15.48 -2.60
CA TRP A 483 -22.92 -15.89 -3.14
C TRP A 483 -23.90 -14.74 -3.38
N PRO A 484 -24.23 -13.91 -2.37
CA PRO A 484 -25.19 -12.83 -2.53
C PRO A 484 -24.62 -11.61 -3.23
N THR A 485 -23.30 -11.46 -3.30
CA THR A 485 -22.68 -10.19 -3.73
C THR A 485 -22.10 -10.23 -5.13
N ILE A 486 -21.86 -11.40 -5.75
CA ILE A 486 -21.31 -11.48 -7.11
C ILE A 486 -22.23 -10.77 -8.13
N GLY A 487 -23.52 -11.07 -8.15
CA GLY A 487 -24.47 -10.44 -9.06
C GLY A 487 -24.47 -8.91 -8.91
N PRO A 488 -24.84 -8.38 -7.74
CA PRO A 488 -24.89 -6.94 -7.52
C PRO A 488 -23.58 -6.21 -7.81
N LEU A 489 -22.44 -6.71 -7.31
CA LEU A 489 -21.17 -5.98 -7.37
C LEU A 489 -20.46 -6.08 -8.73
N VAL A 490 -20.63 -7.19 -9.46
CA VAL A 490 -19.86 -7.44 -10.68
C VAL A 490 -20.71 -7.26 -11.94
N PHE A 491 -21.96 -7.71 -11.92
CA PHE A 491 -22.80 -7.81 -13.11
C PHE A 491 -23.95 -6.80 -13.16
N ASN A 492 -24.45 -6.32 -12.01
CA ASN A 492 -25.66 -5.47 -11.93
C ASN A 492 -25.31 -4.00 -11.65
N ASP A 493 -24.21 -3.49 -12.17
CA ASP A 493 -23.83 -2.08 -12.20
C ASP A 493 -23.89 -1.34 -10.85
N PHE A 494 -23.70 -2.05 -9.73
CA PHE A 494 -23.68 -1.44 -8.40
C PHE A 494 -22.70 -0.27 -8.31
N PHE A 495 -21.59 -0.32 -9.03
CA PHE A 495 -20.57 0.72 -9.02
C PHE A 495 -20.70 1.76 -10.15
N ALA A 496 -21.77 1.73 -10.97
CA ALA A 496 -21.90 2.58 -12.15
C ALA A 496 -21.72 4.09 -11.89
N ASN A 497 -22.15 4.58 -10.71
CA ASN A 497 -21.99 5.99 -10.32
C ASN A 497 -20.61 6.35 -9.76
N SER A 498 -19.72 5.36 -9.63
CA SER A 498 -18.42 5.53 -8.96
C SER A 498 -17.24 5.16 -9.85
N ILE A 499 -17.47 4.33 -10.87
CA ILE A 499 -16.47 3.71 -11.73
C ILE A 499 -16.93 3.79 -13.17
N ILE A 500 -16.04 4.11 -14.09
CA ILE A 500 -16.26 3.96 -15.53
C ILE A 500 -15.58 2.67 -15.96
N GLN A 501 -16.34 1.75 -16.52
CA GLN A 501 -15.87 0.49 -17.10
C GLN A 501 -16.77 0.07 -18.26
N PRO A 502 -16.31 -0.80 -19.20
CA PRO A 502 -17.15 -1.42 -20.20
C PRO A 502 -18.32 -2.20 -19.58
N SER A 503 -19.35 -2.51 -20.37
CA SER A 503 -20.46 -3.30 -19.85
C SER A 503 -20.01 -4.68 -19.36
N SER A 504 -20.76 -5.26 -18.41
CA SER A 504 -20.44 -6.62 -17.92
C SER A 504 -20.44 -7.66 -19.03
N ASN A 505 -21.33 -7.52 -20.02
CA ASN A 505 -21.37 -8.42 -21.18
C ASN A 505 -20.11 -8.30 -22.05
N ASP A 506 -19.56 -7.09 -22.21
CA ASP A 506 -18.30 -6.87 -22.95
C ASP A 506 -17.10 -7.42 -22.19
N ILE A 507 -17.11 -7.33 -20.85
CA ILE A 507 -16.02 -7.82 -20.00
C ILE A 507 -16.02 -9.35 -19.92
N PHE A 508 -17.17 -10.00 -19.77
CA PHE A 508 -17.26 -11.43 -19.48
C PHE A 508 -17.69 -12.29 -20.67
N GLY A 509 -18.21 -11.67 -21.74
CA GLY A 509 -18.65 -12.37 -22.96
C GLY A 509 -19.95 -13.16 -22.83
N TYR A 510 -20.67 -13.04 -21.71
CA TYR A 510 -21.98 -13.65 -21.47
C TYR A 510 -22.84 -12.82 -20.52
N GLU A 511 -24.15 -13.12 -20.52
CA GLU A 511 -25.12 -12.49 -19.63
C GLU A 511 -25.23 -13.28 -18.32
N PHE A 512 -25.12 -12.56 -17.19
CA PHE A 512 -25.27 -13.16 -15.87
C PHE A 512 -26.76 -13.42 -15.56
N THR A 513 -27.09 -14.63 -15.16
CA THR A 513 -28.45 -15.01 -14.74
C THR A 513 -28.58 -15.04 -13.21
N ASP A 514 -27.80 -15.90 -12.55
CA ASP A 514 -27.73 -16.00 -11.10
C ASP A 514 -26.41 -16.60 -10.60
N SER A 515 -26.19 -16.56 -9.30
CA SER A 515 -24.98 -17.06 -8.66
C SER A 515 -24.81 -18.58 -8.79
N TYR A 516 -25.90 -19.33 -8.95
CA TYR A 516 -25.85 -20.78 -9.18
C TYR A 516 -25.41 -21.10 -10.60
N HIS A 517 -25.94 -20.38 -11.58
CA HIS A 517 -25.51 -20.49 -12.97
C HIS A 517 -24.02 -20.15 -13.11
N PHE A 518 -23.54 -19.07 -12.45
CA PHE A 518 -22.12 -18.73 -12.41
C PHE A 518 -21.29 -19.88 -11.82
N LEU A 519 -21.71 -20.47 -10.71
CA LEU A 519 -21.02 -21.62 -10.11
C LEU A 519 -20.92 -22.79 -11.09
N THR A 520 -22.02 -23.18 -11.75
CA THR A 520 -22.05 -24.33 -12.68
C THR A 520 -21.22 -24.06 -13.94
N HIS A 521 -21.23 -22.84 -14.46
CA HIS A 521 -20.40 -22.40 -15.56
C HIS A 521 -18.91 -22.51 -15.20
N SER A 522 -18.52 -21.92 -14.09
CA SER A 522 -17.14 -21.90 -13.62
C SER A 522 -16.59 -23.28 -13.25
N LEU A 523 -17.45 -24.23 -12.84
CA LEU A 523 -17.05 -25.61 -12.60
C LEU A 523 -16.58 -26.33 -13.88
N SER A 524 -17.00 -25.89 -15.07
CA SER A 524 -16.52 -26.43 -16.35
C SER A 524 -15.15 -25.87 -16.76
N GLY A 525 -14.73 -24.74 -16.17
CA GLY A 525 -13.49 -24.05 -16.48
C GLY A 525 -12.23 -24.72 -15.88
N PRO A 526 -11.04 -24.39 -16.38
CA PRO A 526 -9.78 -25.00 -15.95
C PRO A 526 -9.36 -24.63 -14.53
N VAL A 527 -9.85 -23.49 -14.00
CA VAL A 527 -9.41 -22.90 -12.72
C VAL A 527 -9.63 -23.87 -11.56
N VAL A 528 -10.82 -24.47 -11.47
CA VAL A 528 -11.19 -25.40 -10.40
C VAL A 528 -10.31 -26.66 -10.41
N TYR A 529 -10.10 -27.24 -11.58
CA TYR A 529 -9.28 -28.45 -11.72
C TYR A 529 -7.82 -28.19 -11.36
N ILE A 530 -7.27 -27.04 -11.76
CA ILE A 530 -5.90 -26.62 -11.41
C ILE A 530 -5.79 -26.40 -9.90
N ALA A 531 -6.78 -25.78 -9.27
CA ALA A 531 -6.80 -25.55 -7.82
C ALA A 531 -6.81 -26.88 -7.05
N ILE A 532 -7.69 -27.83 -7.42
CA ILE A 532 -7.79 -29.15 -6.80
C ILE A 532 -6.50 -29.95 -7.04
N PHE A 533 -5.95 -29.92 -8.26
CA PHE A 533 -4.67 -30.56 -8.56
C PHE A 533 -3.54 -30.05 -7.68
N GLY A 534 -3.47 -28.74 -7.44
CA GLY A 534 -2.48 -28.13 -6.53
C GLY A 534 -2.62 -28.61 -5.07
N ILE A 535 -3.86 -28.80 -4.57
CA ILE A 535 -4.09 -29.41 -3.25
C ILE A 535 -3.53 -30.84 -3.21
N PHE A 536 -3.87 -31.65 -4.21
CA PHE A 536 -3.43 -33.02 -4.30
C PHE A 536 -1.91 -33.15 -4.37
N VAL A 537 -1.26 -32.35 -5.21
CA VAL A 537 0.22 -32.27 -5.29
C VAL A 537 0.83 -31.89 -3.96
N SER A 538 0.27 -30.88 -3.26
CA SER A 538 0.76 -30.48 -1.94
C SER A 538 0.61 -31.60 -0.90
N TYR A 539 -0.52 -32.31 -0.91
CA TYR A 539 -0.73 -33.46 -0.03
C TYR A 539 0.29 -34.58 -0.31
N PHE A 540 0.51 -34.91 -1.59
CA PHE A 540 1.49 -35.88 -1.98
C PHE A 540 2.92 -35.54 -1.55
N LEU A 541 3.34 -34.27 -1.74
CA LEU A 541 4.69 -33.80 -1.46
C LEU A 541 4.99 -33.67 0.04
N TYR A 542 4.01 -33.22 0.84
CA TYR A 542 4.25 -32.83 2.23
C TYR A 542 3.68 -33.81 3.27
N ILE A 543 2.84 -34.78 2.84
CA ILE A 543 2.29 -35.82 3.72
C ILE A 543 2.75 -37.19 3.33
N LEU A 544 2.67 -37.55 2.03
CA LEU A 544 2.98 -38.92 1.58
C LEU A 544 4.47 -39.13 1.26
N LYS A 545 5.11 -38.16 0.58
CA LYS A 545 6.49 -38.27 0.07
C LYS A 545 7.32 -37.05 0.48
N THR A 546 7.60 -36.93 1.79
CA THR A 546 8.25 -35.78 2.41
C THR A 546 9.73 -35.58 2.01
N ASP A 547 10.35 -36.53 1.35
CA ASP A 547 11.72 -36.47 0.82
C ASP A 547 11.83 -35.78 -0.56
N ILE A 548 10.72 -35.72 -1.31
CA ILE A 548 10.72 -35.17 -2.68
C ILE A 548 11.01 -33.65 -2.68
N PRO A 549 10.43 -32.81 -1.82
CA PRO A 549 10.75 -31.40 -1.81
C PRO A 549 12.24 -31.08 -1.63
N GLU A 550 12.95 -31.85 -0.80
CA GLU A 550 14.39 -31.69 -0.60
C GLU A 550 15.17 -32.08 -1.86
N LYS A 551 14.81 -33.20 -2.51
CA LYS A 551 15.41 -33.62 -3.78
C LYS A 551 15.17 -32.56 -4.89
N LEU A 552 13.97 -32.00 -4.98
CA LEU A 552 13.68 -30.93 -5.94
C LEU A 552 14.52 -29.68 -5.69
N SER A 553 14.69 -29.28 -4.45
CA SER A 553 15.50 -28.10 -4.10
C SER A 553 16.99 -28.29 -4.42
N THR A 554 17.50 -29.50 -4.32
CA THR A 554 18.89 -29.82 -4.70
C THR A 554 19.05 -29.95 -6.21
N THR A 555 18.11 -30.57 -6.91
CA THR A 555 18.14 -30.76 -8.38
C THR A 555 18.02 -29.42 -9.10
N PHE A 556 17.09 -28.55 -8.67
CA PHE A 556 16.87 -27.21 -9.23
C PHE A 556 17.54 -26.10 -8.40
N ASN A 557 18.70 -26.37 -7.81
CA ASN A 557 19.41 -25.48 -6.90
C ASN A 557 19.61 -24.05 -7.42
N PRO A 558 19.98 -23.78 -8.69
CA PRO A 558 20.11 -22.40 -9.16
C PRO A 558 18.79 -21.61 -9.08
N PHE A 559 17.69 -22.23 -9.47
CA PHE A 559 16.36 -21.61 -9.39
C PHE A 559 15.89 -21.44 -7.94
N TYR A 560 16.13 -22.46 -7.09
CA TYR A 560 15.84 -22.38 -5.65
C TYR A 560 16.63 -21.24 -4.97
N LYS A 561 17.91 -21.08 -5.30
CA LYS A 561 18.74 -19.97 -4.80
C LYS A 561 18.22 -18.60 -5.27
N LEU A 562 17.75 -18.50 -6.51
CA LEU A 562 17.13 -17.28 -7.04
C LEU A 562 15.89 -16.88 -6.22
N LEU A 563 15.02 -17.85 -5.91
CA LEU A 563 13.81 -17.62 -5.10
C LEU A 563 14.12 -17.32 -3.64
N ILE A 564 15.01 -18.05 -2.99
CA ILE A 564 15.39 -17.79 -1.59
C ILE A 564 15.98 -16.38 -1.42
N ASN A 565 16.79 -15.94 -2.39
CA ASN A 565 17.36 -14.59 -2.41
C ASN A 565 16.39 -13.53 -2.99
N LYS A 566 15.08 -13.86 -3.09
CA LYS A 566 14.03 -12.93 -3.50
C LYS A 566 14.36 -12.21 -4.82
N TYR A 567 14.82 -12.97 -5.83
CA TYR A 567 15.30 -12.45 -7.12
C TYR A 567 16.43 -11.41 -7.00
N TYR A 568 17.14 -11.36 -5.89
CA TYR A 568 18.19 -10.39 -5.55
C TYR A 568 17.73 -8.93 -5.52
N PHE A 569 16.43 -8.63 -5.42
CA PHE A 569 15.96 -7.26 -5.31
C PHE A 569 16.47 -6.56 -4.04
N ASP A 570 16.51 -7.25 -2.90
CA ASP A 570 17.07 -6.71 -1.67
C ASP A 570 18.56 -6.34 -1.86
N TYR A 571 19.33 -7.21 -2.53
CA TYR A 571 20.72 -6.93 -2.84
C TYR A 571 20.87 -5.71 -3.76
N LEU A 572 20.04 -5.59 -4.80
CA LEU A 572 20.03 -4.46 -5.73
C LEU A 572 19.74 -3.15 -4.99
N TYR A 573 18.72 -3.12 -4.14
CA TYR A 573 18.37 -1.90 -3.41
C TYR A 573 19.40 -1.51 -2.34
N GLU A 574 19.89 -2.47 -1.53
CA GLU A 574 20.77 -2.18 -0.40
C GLU A 574 22.24 -2.01 -0.84
N ASN A 575 22.72 -2.84 -1.76
CA ASN A 575 24.14 -2.85 -2.13
C ASN A 575 24.47 -2.06 -3.39
N VAL A 576 23.51 -1.85 -4.29
CA VAL A 576 23.75 -1.06 -5.50
C VAL A 576 23.18 0.35 -5.32
N PHE A 577 21.88 0.51 -5.19
CA PHE A 577 21.27 1.84 -5.12
C PHE A 577 21.64 2.61 -3.85
N ALA A 578 21.48 2.02 -2.66
CA ALA A 578 21.79 2.71 -1.42
C ALA A 578 23.29 3.10 -1.35
N ARG A 579 24.18 2.21 -1.80
CA ARG A 579 25.62 2.52 -1.87
C ARG A 579 25.93 3.64 -2.87
N LEU A 580 25.28 3.63 -4.04
CA LEU A 580 25.43 4.69 -5.04
C LEU A 580 25.02 6.06 -4.47
N PHE A 581 23.84 6.12 -3.84
CA PHE A 581 23.35 7.36 -3.24
C PHE A 581 24.20 7.83 -2.06
N ASN A 582 24.69 6.92 -1.21
CA ASN A 582 25.61 7.26 -0.13
C ASN A 582 26.94 7.81 -0.67
N ASN A 583 27.49 7.21 -1.72
CA ASN A 583 28.73 7.69 -2.35
C ASN A 583 28.53 9.06 -3.00
N LEU A 584 27.40 9.26 -3.66
CA LEU A 584 27.02 10.56 -4.24
C LEU A 584 26.86 11.62 -3.13
N GLY A 585 26.13 11.30 -2.08
CA GLY A 585 25.93 12.18 -0.92
C GLY A 585 27.25 12.56 -0.26
N ASN A 586 28.13 11.60 0.00
CA ASN A 586 29.47 11.85 0.54
C ASN A 586 30.32 12.73 -0.39
N SER A 587 30.21 12.52 -1.71
CA SER A 587 30.94 13.35 -2.70
C SER A 587 30.40 14.78 -2.72
N LEU A 588 29.09 14.98 -2.71
CA LEU A 588 28.46 16.30 -2.66
C LEU A 588 28.82 17.01 -1.35
N TRP A 589 28.72 16.34 -0.21
CA TRP A 589 29.09 16.89 1.09
C TRP A 589 30.57 17.28 1.14
N SER A 590 31.48 16.36 0.81
CA SER A 590 32.92 16.61 0.95
C SER A 590 33.46 17.62 -0.07
N LYS A 591 32.96 17.58 -1.32
CA LYS A 591 33.45 18.47 -2.39
C LYS A 591 32.62 19.75 -2.49
N GLY A 592 31.28 19.64 -2.41
CA GLY A 592 30.36 20.77 -2.48
C GLY A 592 30.38 21.58 -1.18
N ASP A 593 29.86 21.01 -0.11
CA ASP A 593 29.64 21.75 1.13
C ASP A 593 30.96 22.11 1.78
N ILE A 594 31.84 21.15 2.07
CA ILE A 594 33.09 21.41 2.80
C ILE A 594 34.09 22.20 1.95
N LYS A 595 34.45 21.71 0.73
CA LYS A 595 35.51 22.36 -0.04
C LYS A 595 35.10 23.66 -0.68
N ILE A 596 33.91 23.68 -1.35
CA ILE A 596 33.47 24.86 -2.11
C ILE A 596 32.80 25.86 -1.19
N ILE A 597 31.72 25.47 -0.49
CA ILE A 597 30.94 26.42 0.31
C ILE A 597 31.73 26.86 1.53
N ASP A 598 32.09 25.96 2.44
CA ASP A 598 32.71 26.33 3.70
C ASP A 598 34.13 26.86 3.52
N ASN A 599 35.03 26.09 2.84
CA ASN A 599 36.42 26.47 2.80
C ASN A 599 36.74 27.54 1.76
N PHE A 600 36.14 27.48 0.55
CA PHE A 600 36.50 28.44 -0.50
C PHE A 600 35.65 29.70 -0.44
N ILE A 601 34.31 29.58 -0.34
CA ILE A 601 33.41 30.74 -0.34
C ILE A 601 33.43 31.41 1.03
N VAL A 602 33.03 30.74 2.09
CA VAL A 602 32.81 31.36 3.42
C VAL A 602 34.14 31.70 4.05
N ASN A 603 34.94 30.70 4.42
CA ASN A 603 36.21 30.89 5.12
C ASN A 603 37.27 31.52 4.22
N GLY A 604 37.30 31.17 2.93
CA GLY A 604 38.25 31.73 1.96
C GLY A 604 38.02 33.21 1.71
N THR A 605 36.76 33.65 1.63
CA THR A 605 36.42 35.08 1.51
C THR A 605 36.77 35.82 2.77
N ALA A 606 36.43 35.31 3.94
CA ALA A 606 36.79 35.91 5.24
C ALA A 606 38.31 36.04 5.39
N TYR A 607 39.06 34.99 5.02
CA TYR A 607 40.54 34.99 5.04
C TYR A 607 41.13 36.03 4.08
N ARG A 608 40.60 36.14 2.83
CA ARG A 608 41.07 37.14 1.83
C ARG A 608 40.78 38.55 2.30
N VAL A 609 39.58 38.82 2.83
CA VAL A 609 39.19 40.12 3.39
C VAL A 609 40.09 40.45 4.59
N GLY A 610 40.32 39.50 5.49
CA GLY A 610 41.23 39.69 6.63
C GLY A 610 42.66 39.99 6.19
N ARG A 611 43.19 39.25 5.19
CA ARG A 611 44.54 39.52 4.64
C ARG A 611 44.59 40.90 3.95
N PHE A 612 43.60 41.27 3.18
CA PHE A 612 43.50 42.57 2.55
C PHE A 612 43.43 43.69 3.59
N SER A 613 42.62 43.54 4.60
CA SER A 613 42.50 44.48 5.73
C SER A 613 43.84 44.68 6.44
N SER A 614 44.62 43.56 6.70
CA SER A 614 45.94 43.67 7.30
C SER A 614 46.92 44.45 6.44
N ARG A 615 46.92 44.27 5.12
CA ARG A 615 47.78 45.02 4.20
C ARG A 615 47.36 46.51 4.14
N VAL A 616 46.05 46.80 4.11
CA VAL A 616 45.54 48.18 4.12
C VAL A 616 45.92 48.87 5.42
N ARG A 617 45.92 48.14 6.55
CA ARG A 617 46.37 48.69 7.86
C ARG A 617 47.83 49.10 7.85
N GLU A 618 48.73 48.42 7.10
CA GLU A 618 50.14 48.79 7.00
C GLU A 618 50.36 50.15 6.32
N ILE A 619 49.36 50.63 5.52
CA ILE A 619 49.36 52.00 4.94
C ILE A 619 49.23 53.07 6.03
N GLN A 620 48.63 52.71 7.17
CA GLN A 620 48.55 53.61 8.33
C GLN A 620 49.87 53.54 9.13
N SER A 621 50.84 54.32 8.71
CA SER A 621 52.19 54.32 9.31
C SER A 621 52.24 54.89 10.74
N GLY A 622 51.18 55.57 11.22
CA GLY A 622 51.12 56.24 12.53
C GLY A 622 51.90 57.55 12.60
N TYR A 623 52.68 57.86 11.57
CA TYR A 623 53.48 59.11 11.55
C TYR A 623 52.73 60.24 10.89
N ILE A 624 52.48 61.34 11.63
CA ILE A 624 51.70 62.49 11.18
C ILE A 624 52.22 63.08 9.87
N TYR A 625 53.54 63.12 9.67
CA TYR A 625 54.13 63.68 8.45
C TYR A 625 53.82 62.87 7.20
N HIS A 626 53.59 61.54 7.26
CA HIS A 626 53.17 60.74 6.12
C HIS A 626 51.74 61.14 5.69
N TYR A 627 50.83 61.36 6.66
CA TYR A 627 49.46 61.78 6.38
C TYR A 627 49.42 63.22 5.84
N ALA A 628 50.23 64.11 6.41
CA ALA A 628 50.39 65.50 5.91
C ALA A 628 50.89 65.49 4.45
N LEU A 629 51.91 64.66 4.14
CA LEU A 629 52.46 64.54 2.78
C LEU A 629 51.39 64.04 1.80
N MET A 630 50.62 63.02 2.19
CA MET A 630 49.54 62.48 1.33
C MET A 630 48.38 63.50 1.12
N MET A 631 48.07 64.31 2.13
CA MET A 631 47.09 65.40 1.98
C MET A 631 47.59 66.47 1.00
N VAL A 632 48.87 66.88 1.12
CA VAL A 632 49.46 67.86 0.21
C VAL A 632 49.53 67.33 -1.22
N LEU A 633 49.93 66.07 -1.40
CA LEU A 633 49.96 65.43 -2.72
C LEU A 633 48.53 65.31 -3.31
N GLY A 634 47.57 64.89 -2.49
CA GLY A 634 46.17 64.84 -2.90
C GLY A 634 45.60 66.17 -3.33
N LEU A 635 45.92 67.23 -2.56
CA LEU A 635 45.52 68.59 -2.91
C LEU A 635 46.19 69.06 -4.21
N ALA A 636 47.49 68.81 -4.36
CA ALA A 636 48.24 69.12 -5.59
C ALA A 636 47.67 68.41 -6.83
N LEU A 637 47.36 67.15 -6.70
CA LEU A 637 46.71 66.37 -7.79
C LEU A 637 45.31 66.89 -8.09
N PHE A 638 44.56 67.22 -7.07
CA PHE A 638 43.22 67.80 -7.26
C PHE A 638 43.27 69.17 -7.93
N LEU A 639 44.20 70.04 -7.53
CA LEU A 639 44.41 71.35 -8.18
C LEU A 639 44.90 71.14 -9.62
N ALA A 640 45.84 70.23 -9.85
CA ALA A 640 46.30 69.90 -11.21
C ALA A 640 45.12 69.45 -12.08
N TRP A 641 44.27 68.56 -11.54
CA TRP A 641 43.07 68.08 -12.26
C TRP A 641 42.08 69.26 -12.57
N VAL A 642 41.83 70.14 -11.62
CA VAL A 642 40.97 71.33 -11.82
C VAL A 642 41.55 72.27 -12.87
N VAL A 643 42.89 72.54 -12.83
CA VAL A 643 43.59 73.37 -13.81
C VAL A 643 43.53 72.70 -15.19
N PHE A 644 43.80 71.40 -15.30
CA PHE A 644 43.67 70.65 -16.55
C PHE A 644 42.25 70.72 -17.10
N LYS A 645 41.24 70.58 -16.25
CA LYS A 645 39.83 70.66 -16.68
C LYS A 645 39.44 72.08 -17.08
N SER A 646 39.97 73.10 -16.42
CA SER A 646 39.70 74.50 -16.74
C SER A 646 40.45 75.00 -17.99
N SER A 647 41.59 74.39 -18.34
CA SER A 647 42.38 74.76 -19.53
C SER A 647 41.87 74.16 -20.86
N GLY A 648 40.75 73.38 -20.84
CA GLY A 648 40.14 72.83 -22.07
C GLY A 648 40.95 71.71 -22.75
N LEU A 649 42.04 71.21 -22.16
CA LEU A 649 42.78 70.05 -22.60
C LEU A 649 42.02 68.77 -22.20
N VAL A 650 41.09 68.31 -23.05
CA VAL A 650 40.52 66.99 -22.95
C VAL A 650 41.52 65.99 -23.54
N LEU A 651 41.93 65.00 -22.74
CA LEU A 651 42.55 63.78 -23.24
C LEU A 651 41.50 62.87 -23.85
#